data_217794be0ee9ac173c90c11c4acbc4b3
#
_entry.id   217794be0ee9ac173c90c11c4acbc4b3
#
_cell.length_a   1.000
_cell.length_b   1.000
_cell.length_c   1.000
_cell.angle_alpha   90.00
_cell.angle_beta   90.00
_cell.angle_gamma   90.00
#
_symmetry.space_group_name_H-M   'P 1'
#
loop_
_entity.id
_entity.type
_entity.pdbx_description
1 polymer ?
#
loop_
_entity_poly.entity_id
_entity_poly.type
_entity_poly.pdbx_seq_one_letter_code
_entity_poly.pdbx_strand_id
1 'polypeptide(L)'
;IASYASAADLFEVGFNHFFHARNEVDGGDLVFFQPHSAPGVYARAFLEGRLDEADLAHYRQEITAPAQGARGLSSYPHPWLMPDFWQFPTGSMGIGPISSIYHARFMRYLTHRQLIDCSARKVWGVFGDGEMDEPESMSALTLASREKLDNLVWVVNCNLQRLDGPVRGNGRIIDELEKLFCGAGWKVIKLIWGSDWDGLFARDTTGALTRAFASTVDGQMQTFAAKDGRFNRDAFFGQNEELARLVQGMTDEQIDRLKRGGHDLVKIHAAYQAAALHTGQPTVILAHTKKGYGMGVSGQGKMTTHSQKKLDENALIEFRNRFNLPISDEQATSLAFFKPSEDSIEMQYLHARRAELGGYLPKRYSASEKLSVPELKTFAAFATEAAGKEMSTTMAFVRMLANLLKDPLLGPRIVPIVADEARTFGMANLFKQVGIYSSVGQQYEPEDIGSVLSYREALDGQILEEGISEAGAIASWTAAATSYSVHGLPMLPFYIYYSMFGFQRVGDAIWAAADQRARGFLLGATSGRTTLGGEGLQHQDGSSHLVAATIPNCKAYDPAYAGEMAVIVDHGMRAMLTDQEDVFYYITLMNESYAQPDLPVGANEGVIKGGYLLNHFAAVKSQSSVTLLGSGAILTEVVKAAKQLANQGISCTVYSITSWSELARNGQACETAALDSTAELVPYLTKILKDSSGPIIAATDYVRAVPESVRAFMPEGRSFMTLGTDGFGRSDTRAALREFFAVDAEAIAKTAKLKLALQKTN
;
A
#
# COMPACT_ATOMS: atom_id res chain seq x y z
N ILE A 1 -9.41 -19.57 11.10
CA ILE A 1 -9.11 -20.23 12.41
C ILE A 1 -7.86 -21.13 12.27
N ALA A 2 -7.81 -22.03 11.30
CA ALA A 2 -6.72 -23.02 11.20
C ALA A 2 -5.32 -22.40 11.03
N SER A 3 -5.20 -21.25 10.32
CA SER A 3 -3.93 -20.51 10.20
C SER A 3 -3.51 -19.91 11.54
N TYR A 4 -4.45 -19.30 12.27
CA TYR A 4 -4.15 -18.81 13.61
C TYR A 4 -3.79 -19.94 14.57
N ALA A 5 -4.51 -21.06 14.57
CA ALA A 5 -4.20 -22.21 15.40
C ALA A 5 -2.75 -22.71 15.19
N SER A 6 -2.20 -22.58 13.98
CA SER A 6 -0.78 -22.90 13.74
C SER A 6 0.19 -21.83 14.28
N ALA A 7 -0.23 -20.58 14.42
CA ALA A 7 0.61 -19.46 14.82
C ALA A 7 0.31 -18.94 16.24
N ALA A 8 -0.66 -19.50 16.93
CA ALA A 8 -1.11 -19.00 18.25
C ALA A 8 0.04 -18.88 19.26
N ASP A 9 0.86 -19.93 19.39
CA ASP A 9 2.00 -19.94 20.29
C ASP A 9 3.04 -18.85 19.92
N LEU A 10 3.25 -18.61 18.62
CA LEU A 10 4.15 -17.57 18.12
C LEU A 10 3.62 -16.16 18.50
N PHE A 11 2.31 -15.92 18.32
CA PHE A 11 1.70 -14.65 18.70
C PHE A 11 1.67 -14.42 20.20
N GLU A 12 1.32 -15.44 20.99
CA GLU A 12 1.24 -15.30 22.44
C GLU A 12 2.59 -15.01 23.10
N VAL A 13 3.66 -15.65 22.64
CA VAL A 13 5.03 -15.31 23.08
C VAL A 13 5.37 -13.88 22.66
N GLY A 14 5.03 -13.47 21.45
CA GLY A 14 5.22 -12.11 20.97
C GLY A 14 4.49 -11.08 21.83
N PHE A 15 3.18 -11.25 22.05
CA PHE A 15 2.36 -10.36 22.85
C PHE A 15 2.81 -10.26 24.31
N ASN A 16 3.23 -11.36 24.90
CA ASN A 16 3.56 -11.38 26.33
C ASN A 16 5.01 -11.00 26.63
N HIS A 17 5.95 -11.00 25.64
CA HIS A 17 7.36 -10.84 25.95
C HIS A 17 8.13 -9.88 25.02
N PHE A 18 7.64 -9.59 23.80
CA PHE A 18 8.46 -8.93 22.80
C PHE A 18 7.83 -7.73 22.09
N PHE A 19 6.52 -7.75 21.86
CA PHE A 19 5.87 -6.67 21.10
C PHE A 19 5.56 -5.47 22.01
N HIS A 20 6.39 -4.41 21.93
CA HIS A 20 6.20 -3.19 22.70
C HIS A 20 5.11 -2.32 22.08
N ALA A 21 4.15 -1.89 22.88
CA ALA A 21 3.18 -0.91 22.46
C ALA A 21 3.73 0.51 22.65
N ARG A 22 3.15 1.47 21.91
CA ARG A 22 3.46 2.88 22.08
C ARG A 22 2.96 3.38 23.43
N ASN A 23 3.84 4.03 24.18
CA ASN A 23 3.54 4.73 25.43
C ASN A 23 4.00 6.21 25.34
N GLU A 24 3.97 6.93 26.46
CA GLU A 24 4.36 8.34 26.49
C GLU A 24 5.87 8.59 26.23
N VAL A 25 6.70 7.58 26.43
CA VAL A 25 8.17 7.68 26.33
C VAL A 25 8.67 7.05 25.02
N ASP A 26 8.07 5.92 24.63
CA ASP A 26 8.51 5.10 23.50
C ASP A 26 7.41 5.00 22.43
N GLY A 27 7.80 5.18 21.18
CA GLY A 27 6.93 5.04 20.02
C GLY A 27 6.41 3.62 19.77
N GLY A 28 6.91 2.61 20.49
CA GLY A 28 6.55 1.20 20.39
C GLY A 28 7.00 0.54 19.09
N ASP A 29 6.84 -0.77 19.04
CA ASP A 29 7.16 -1.60 17.87
C ASP A 29 6.09 -1.52 16.79
N LEU A 30 6.44 -1.91 15.58
CA LEU A 30 5.50 -2.13 14.48
C LEU A 30 5.28 -3.64 14.34
N VAL A 31 4.02 -4.07 14.29
CA VAL A 31 3.68 -5.49 14.14
C VAL A 31 2.79 -5.68 12.92
N PHE A 32 3.30 -6.42 11.94
CA PHE A 32 2.56 -6.86 10.77
C PHE A 32 1.96 -8.23 11.04
N PHE A 33 0.65 -8.28 11.17
CA PHE A 33 -0.09 -9.49 11.48
C PHE A 33 -0.47 -10.25 10.21
N GLN A 34 -0.21 -11.56 10.19
CA GLN A 34 -0.71 -12.42 9.13
C GLN A 34 -2.23 -12.26 8.98
N PRO A 35 -2.76 -11.99 7.78
CA PRO A 35 -4.16 -11.60 7.61
C PRO A 35 -5.15 -12.67 8.09
N HIS A 36 -4.86 -13.95 7.83
CA HIS A 36 -5.67 -15.07 8.28
C HIS A 36 -5.66 -15.29 9.79
N SER A 37 -4.80 -14.58 10.53
CA SER A 37 -4.74 -14.61 12.00
C SER A 37 -5.63 -13.56 12.68
N ALA A 38 -6.30 -12.69 11.92
CA ALA A 38 -7.17 -11.66 12.47
C ALA A 38 -8.19 -12.18 13.52
N PRO A 39 -8.87 -13.34 13.34
CA PRO A 39 -9.78 -13.87 14.36
C PRO A 39 -9.10 -14.13 15.71
N GLY A 40 -7.85 -14.59 15.71
CA GLY A 40 -7.08 -14.81 16.93
C GLY A 40 -6.64 -13.50 17.59
N VAL A 41 -6.30 -12.49 16.79
CA VAL A 41 -6.00 -11.15 17.32
C VAL A 41 -7.24 -10.52 17.96
N TYR A 42 -8.44 -10.72 17.38
CA TYR A 42 -9.69 -10.30 18.02
C TYR A 42 -9.95 -11.08 19.32
N ALA A 43 -9.73 -12.40 19.32
CA ALA A 43 -9.86 -13.20 20.55
C ALA A 43 -8.89 -12.71 21.63
N ARG A 44 -7.65 -12.38 21.28
CA ARG A 44 -6.70 -11.77 22.21
C ARG A 44 -7.19 -10.42 22.73
N ALA A 45 -7.72 -9.57 21.88
CA ALA A 45 -8.29 -8.27 22.27
C ALA A 45 -9.52 -8.40 23.17
N PHE A 46 -10.30 -9.47 23.00
CA PHE A 46 -11.40 -9.83 23.90
C PHE A 46 -10.89 -10.22 25.30
N LEU A 47 -9.86 -11.05 25.38
CA LEU A 47 -9.22 -11.38 26.66
C LEU A 47 -8.66 -10.13 27.35
N GLU A 48 -8.10 -9.19 26.58
CA GLU A 48 -7.58 -7.91 27.06
C GLU A 48 -8.68 -6.91 27.49
N GLY A 49 -9.96 -7.22 27.29
CA GLY A 49 -11.09 -6.33 27.60
C GLY A 49 -11.28 -5.16 26.62
N ARG A 50 -10.68 -5.23 25.44
CA ARG A 50 -10.78 -4.22 24.37
C ARG A 50 -11.94 -4.46 23.41
N LEU A 51 -12.40 -5.68 23.33
CA LEU A 51 -13.58 -6.15 22.61
C LEU A 51 -14.46 -6.94 23.58
N ASP A 52 -15.77 -6.96 23.33
CA ASP A 52 -16.73 -7.74 24.08
C ASP A 52 -17.30 -8.91 23.24
N GLU A 53 -18.21 -9.69 23.83
CA GLU A 53 -18.87 -10.81 23.17
C GLU A 53 -19.72 -10.36 21.98
N ALA A 54 -20.36 -9.19 22.08
CA ALA A 54 -21.17 -8.63 21.00
C ALA A 54 -20.28 -8.25 19.81
N ASP A 55 -19.10 -7.65 20.05
CA ASP A 55 -18.11 -7.37 19.00
C ASP A 55 -17.70 -8.66 18.27
N LEU A 56 -17.37 -9.72 19.02
CA LEU A 56 -16.96 -11.00 18.42
C LEU A 56 -18.10 -11.68 17.64
N ALA A 57 -19.33 -11.58 18.11
CA ALA A 57 -20.51 -12.10 17.43
C ALA A 57 -20.75 -11.41 16.08
N HIS A 58 -20.29 -10.17 15.93
CA HIS A 58 -20.39 -9.39 14.71
C HIS A 58 -19.17 -9.49 13.78
N TYR A 59 -18.38 -10.55 13.92
CA TYR A 59 -17.28 -10.82 12.98
C TYR A 59 -17.79 -10.99 11.53
N ARG A 60 -17.19 -10.26 10.59
CA ARG A 60 -17.62 -10.16 9.17
C ARG A 60 -18.99 -9.51 8.97
N GLN A 61 -19.39 -8.62 9.87
CA GLN A 61 -20.66 -7.89 9.79
C GLN A 61 -20.43 -6.37 9.76
N GLU A 62 -19.55 -5.91 8.90
CA GLU A 62 -19.12 -4.52 8.80
C GLU A 62 -20.23 -3.55 8.33
N ILE A 63 -21.33 -4.06 7.79
CA ILE A 63 -22.51 -3.29 7.33
C ILE A 63 -23.69 -3.50 8.28
N THR A 64 -24.02 -4.75 8.58
CA THR A 64 -25.23 -5.08 9.35
C THR A 64 -25.12 -4.69 10.80
N ALA A 65 -23.96 -4.83 11.44
CA ALA A 65 -23.77 -4.46 12.83
C ALA A 65 -23.85 -2.94 13.05
N PRO A 66 -23.17 -2.07 12.28
CA PRO A 66 -23.32 -0.62 12.40
C PRO A 66 -24.74 -0.12 12.16
N ALA A 67 -25.50 -0.72 11.25
CA ALA A 67 -26.91 -0.40 11.02
C ALA A 67 -27.79 -0.67 12.25
N GLN A 68 -27.32 -1.51 13.19
CA GLN A 68 -27.98 -1.83 14.46
C GLN A 68 -27.34 -1.10 15.65
N GLY A 69 -26.40 -0.16 15.40
CA GLY A 69 -25.69 0.59 16.44
C GLY A 69 -24.58 -0.20 17.14
N ALA A 70 -24.14 -1.34 16.56
CA ALA A 70 -23.08 -2.19 17.07
C ALA A 70 -21.79 -2.04 16.23
N ARG A 71 -20.67 -2.59 16.71
CA ARG A 71 -19.39 -2.64 15.96
C ARG A 71 -19.33 -3.91 15.13
N GLY A 72 -19.02 -3.79 13.84
CA GLY A 72 -18.66 -4.93 12.98
C GLY A 72 -17.14 -5.11 12.93
N LEU A 73 -16.67 -6.35 13.03
CA LEU A 73 -15.26 -6.68 12.88
C LEU A 73 -14.94 -7.11 11.46
N SER A 74 -13.83 -6.58 10.92
CA SER A 74 -13.35 -6.91 9.57
C SER A 74 -12.83 -8.35 9.47
N SER A 75 -12.87 -8.91 8.25
CA SER A 75 -12.35 -10.25 7.97
C SER A 75 -10.84 -10.35 8.14
N TYR A 76 -10.14 -9.31 7.71
CA TYR A 76 -8.69 -9.13 7.74
C TYR A 76 -8.33 -7.76 8.31
N PRO A 77 -7.06 -7.47 8.60
CA PRO A 77 -6.64 -6.12 8.98
C PRO A 77 -7.13 -5.09 7.98
N HIS A 78 -7.96 -4.14 8.43
CA HIS A 78 -8.61 -3.13 7.60
C HIS A 78 -8.60 -1.77 8.28
N PRO A 79 -7.50 -0.98 8.13
CA PRO A 79 -7.33 0.32 8.80
C PRO A 79 -8.41 1.35 8.44
N TRP A 80 -8.97 1.30 7.23
CA TRP A 80 -10.05 2.21 6.84
C TRP A 80 -11.32 2.05 7.65
N LEU A 81 -11.75 0.80 7.93
CA LEU A 81 -12.96 0.49 8.67
C LEU A 81 -12.75 0.35 10.19
N MET A 82 -11.55 0.01 10.60
CA MET A 82 -11.18 -0.07 12.02
C MET A 82 -9.98 0.85 12.34
N PRO A 83 -10.18 2.20 12.22
CA PRO A 83 -9.10 3.18 12.22
C PRO A 83 -8.32 3.31 13.53
N ASP A 84 -8.87 2.84 14.64
CA ASP A 84 -8.24 2.87 15.96
C ASP A 84 -7.59 1.53 16.34
N PHE A 85 -7.82 0.49 15.53
CA PHE A 85 -7.37 -0.87 15.83
C PHE A 85 -6.24 -1.32 14.88
N TRP A 86 -6.53 -1.48 13.57
CA TRP A 86 -5.56 -1.99 12.61
C TRP A 86 -4.61 -0.91 12.10
N GLN A 87 -3.30 -1.23 12.11
CA GLN A 87 -2.26 -0.33 11.61
C GLN A 87 -1.93 -0.64 10.14
N PHE A 88 -1.79 -1.92 9.77
CA PHE A 88 -1.31 -2.35 8.47
C PHE A 88 -2.31 -3.28 7.77
N PRO A 89 -2.73 -2.99 6.54
CA PRO A 89 -3.53 -3.90 5.72
C PRO A 89 -2.61 -4.98 5.13
N THR A 90 -2.78 -6.21 5.56
CA THR A 90 -1.96 -7.36 5.13
C THR A 90 -2.79 -8.38 4.33
N GLY A 91 -4.02 -8.02 3.95
CA GLY A 91 -4.96 -8.94 3.29
C GLY A 91 -4.52 -9.39 1.89
N SER A 92 -3.86 -8.51 1.13
CA SER A 92 -3.19 -8.88 -0.11
C SER A 92 -1.82 -9.46 0.22
N MET A 93 -1.60 -10.72 -0.17
CA MET A 93 -0.36 -11.45 0.12
C MET A 93 0.85 -10.76 -0.51
N GLY A 94 1.96 -10.72 0.19
CA GLY A 94 3.20 -10.06 -0.24
C GLY A 94 3.32 -8.59 0.18
N ILE A 95 2.22 -7.86 0.34
CA ILE A 95 2.23 -6.45 0.74
C ILE A 95 2.80 -6.27 2.17
N GLY A 96 2.44 -7.15 3.10
CA GLY A 96 2.96 -7.12 4.46
C GLY A 96 4.49 -7.26 4.52
N PRO A 97 5.07 -8.31 3.92
CA PRO A 97 6.52 -8.51 3.86
C PRO A 97 7.28 -7.29 3.33
N ILE A 98 7.00 -6.83 2.11
CA ILE A 98 7.71 -5.69 1.53
C ILE A 98 7.53 -4.41 2.36
N SER A 99 6.31 -4.11 2.80
CA SER A 99 6.03 -2.92 3.62
C SER A 99 6.82 -2.95 4.92
N SER A 100 6.97 -4.12 5.58
CA SER A 100 7.71 -4.25 6.83
C SER A 100 9.19 -3.87 6.67
N ILE A 101 9.82 -4.21 5.55
CA ILE A 101 11.21 -3.83 5.23
C ILE A 101 11.32 -2.31 5.11
N TYR A 102 10.43 -1.69 4.34
CA TYR A 102 10.50 -0.25 4.10
C TYR A 102 10.09 0.58 5.32
N HIS A 103 9.19 0.08 6.18
CA HIS A 103 8.93 0.71 7.49
C HIS A 103 10.16 0.62 8.40
N ALA A 104 10.88 -0.51 8.45
CA ALA A 104 12.12 -0.64 9.21
C ALA A 104 13.21 0.33 8.70
N ARG A 105 13.35 0.45 7.38
CA ARG A 105 14.24 1.42 6.75
C ARG A 105 13.82 2.86 7.05
N PHE A 106 12.54 3.17 6.98
CA PHE A 106 12.03 4.52 7.26
C PHE A 106 12.26 4.94 8.72
N MET A 107 12.18 4.01 9.68
CA MET A 107 12.57 4.27 11.07
C MET A 107 14.04 4.69 11.17
N ARG A 108 14.96 4.06 10.43
CA ARG A 108 16.37 4.46 10.34
C ARG A 108 16.53 5.85 9.72
N TYR A 109 15.80 6.10 8.64
CA TYR A 109 15.76 7.42 7.99
C TYR A 109 15.34 8.53 8.97
N LEU A 110 14.28 8.32 9.75
CA LEU A 110 13.83 9.28 10.75
C LEU A 110 14.88 9.54 11.85
N THR A 111 15.54 8.46 12.32
CA THR A 111 16.60 8.55 13.34
C THR A 111 17.84 9.27 12.80
N HIS A 112 18.32 8.90 11.62
CA HIS A 112 19.51 9.53 11.02
C HIS A 112 19.29 11.01 10.68
N ARG A 113 18.06 11.37 10.33
CA ARG A 113 17.67 12.77 10.13
C ARG A 113 17.34 13.53 11.42
N GLN A 114 17.46 12.89 12.57
CA GLN A 114 17.20 13.48 13.89
C GLN A 114 15.77 14.03 14.04
N LEU A 115 14.80 13.43 13.33
CA LEU A 115 13.40 13.82 13.41
C LEU A 115 12.68 13.14 14.58
N ILE A 116 12.98 11.86 14.80
CA ILE A 116 12.53 11.07 15.94
C ILE A 116 13.50 9.91 16.16
N ASP A 117 13.82 9.58 17.40
CA ASP A 117 14.63 8.41 17.71
C ASP A 117 13.78 7.13 17.68
N CYS A 118 14.11 6.25 16.76
CA CYS A 118 13.51 4.93 16.62
C CYS A 118 14.50 3.79 16.91
N SER A 119 15.67 4.08 17.48
CA SER A 119 16.78 3.12 17.62
C SER A 119 16.43 1.91 18.48
N ALA A 120 15.59 2.07 19.50
CA ALA A 120 15.15 0.98 20.38
C ALA A 120 13.98 0.15 19.82
N ARG A 121 13.31 0.62 18.76
CA ARG A 121 12.08 0.05 18.23
C ARG A 121 12.36 -1.04 17.21
N LYS A 122 11.51 -2.05 17.15
CA LYS A 122 11.55 -3.16 16.19
C LYS A 122 10.36 -3.14 15.25
N VAL A 123 10.55 -3.77 14.10
CA VAL A 123 9.48 -4.15 13.18
C VAL A 123 9.39 -5.67 13.18
N TRP A 124 8.26 -6.18 13.60
CA TRP A 124 7.93 -7.60 13.65
C TRP A 124 6.97 -7.94 12.52
N GLY A 125 7.30 -8.88 11.66
CA GLY A 125 6.42 -9.39 10.63
C GLY A 125 6.10 -10.86 10.87
N VAL A 126 4.84 -11.22 11.05
CA VAL A 126 4.41 -12.63 11.14
C VAL A 126 3.71 -12.98 9.84
N PHE A 127 4.33 -13.87 9.06
CA PHE A 127 3.89 -14.18 7.69
C PHE A 127 3.74 -15.70 7.50
N GLY A 128 3.02 -16.11 6.45
CA GLY A 128 2.88 -17.52 6.07
C GLY A 128 3.98 -17.96 5.11
N ASP A 129 4.33 -19.25 5.16
CA ASP A 129 5.26 -19.86 4.20
C ASP A 129 4.73 -19.83 2.74
N GLY A 130 3.43 -19.97 2.56
CA GLY A 130 2.79 -19.84 1.25
C GLY A 130 2.80 -18.42 0.70
N GLU A 131 2.84 -17.41 1.57
CA GLU A 131 2.95 -15.99 1.19
C GLU A 131 4.31 -15.66 0.57
N MET A 132 5.32 -16.49 0.83
CA MET A 132 6.65 -16.36 0.23
C MET A 132 6.67 -16.73 -1.27
N ASP A 133 5.56 -17.20 -1.85
CA ASP A 133 5.42 -17.37 -3.30
C ASP A 133 5.22 -16.03 -4.04
N GLU A 134 4.77 -14.98 -3.34
CA GLU A 134 4.56 -13.67 -3.95
C GLU A 134 5.89 -12.95 -4.22
N PRO A 135 6.07 -12.37 -5.42
CA PRO A 135 7.28 -11.63 -5.77
C PRO A 135 7.61 -10.50 -4.80
N GLU A 136 6.58 -9.80 -4.30
CA GLU A 136 6.70 -8.71 -3.34
C GLU A 136 7.33 -9.17 -2.03
N SER A 137 7.02 -10.38 -1.55
CA SER A 137 7.62 -10.97 -0.36
C SER A 137 9.14 -11.15 -0.48
N MET A 138 9.64 -11.33 -1.70
CA MET A 138 11.04 -11.64 -2.01
C MET A 138 11.84 -10.45 -2.55
N SER A 139 11.19 -9.34 -2.84
CA SER A 139 11.77 -8.28 -3.67
C SER A 139 12.88 -7.46 -3.00
N ALA A 140 12.80 -7.17 -1.71
CA ALA A 140 13.70 -6.23 -1.03
C ALA A 140 14.62 -6.89 0.02
N LEU A 141 14.81 -8.21 -0.02
CA LEU A 141 15.60 -8.94 0.98
C LEU A 141 17.05 -8.48 1.06
N THR A 142 17.68 -8.27 -0.11
CA THR A 142 19.08 -7.81 -0.19
C THR A 142 19.24 -6.35 0.24
N LEU A 143 18.23 -5.50 0.05
CA LEU A 143 18.22 -4.13 0.56
C LEU A 143 18.24 -4.16 2.10
N ALA A 144 17.41 -4.97 2.73
CA ALA A 144 17.34 -5.06 4.18
C ALA A 144 18.70 -5.44 4.80
N SER A 145 19.44 -6.37 4.20
CA SER A 145 20.77 -6.76 4.67
C SER A 145 21.84 -5.72 4.36
N ARG A 146 21.83 -5.13 3.16
CA ARG A 146 22.76 -4.08 2.75
C ARG A 146 22.67 -2.85 3.66
N GLU A 147 21.46 -2.48 4.06
CA GLU A 147 21.21 -1.40 5.00
C GLU A 147 21.30 -1.82 6.48
N LYS A 148 21.65 -3.09 6.75
CA LYS A 148 21.83 -3.64 8.10
C LYS A 148 20.61 -3.38 9.00
N LEU A 149 19.40 -3.65 8.50
CA LEU A 149 18.17 -3.41 9.23
C LEU A 149 17.97 -4.41 10.37
N ASP A 150 18.78 -4.32 11.43
CA ASP A 150 18.69 -5.17 12.61
C ASP A 150 17.49 -4.86 13.52
N ASN A 151 16.74 -3.83 13.17
CA ASN A 151 15.43 -3.54 13.73
C ASN A 151 14.30 -4.33 13.06
N LEU A 152 14.58 -5.20 12.08
CA LEU A 152 13.60 -6.01 11.36
C LEU A 152 13.68 -7.48 11.75
N VAL A 153 12.58 -8.05 12.19
CA VAL A 153 12.44 -9.48 12.51
C VAL A 153 11.22 -10.06 11.80
N TRP A 154 11.45 -11.09 10.98
CA TRP A 154 10.38 -11.87 10.40
C TRP A 154 10.19 -13.20 11.12
N VAL A 155 8.95 -13.62 11.31
CA VAL A 155 8.56 -14.93 11.79
C VAL A 155 7.71 -15.58 10.70
N VAL A 156 8.30 -16.52 9.98
CA VAL A 156 7.59 -17.26 8.94
C VAL A 156 6.96 -18.49 9.55
N ASN A 157 5.64 -18.51 9.60
CA ASN A 157 4.84 -19.63 10.08
C ASN A 157 4.83 -20.74 9.02
N CYS A 158 5.80 -21.65 9.10
CA CYS A 158 5.96 -22.76 8.17
C CYS A 158 5.05 -23.94 8.57
N ASN A 159 3.77 -23.80 8.31
CA ASN A 159 2.80 -24.89 8.50
C ASN A 159 2.75 -25.86 7.29
N LEU A 160 3.52 -25.60 6.25
CA LEU A 160 3.76 -26.39 5.04
C LEU A 160 2.55 -26.56 4.13
N GLN A 161 1.47 -25.82 4.36
CA GLN A 161 0.20 -26.03 3.66
C GLN A 161 -0.41 -24.75 3.13
N ARG A 162 -0.67 -24.73 1.83
CA ARG A 162 -1.52 -23.74 1.14
C ARG A 162 -3.00 -24.13 1.21
N LEU A 163 -3.83 -23.47 0.37
CA LEU A 163 -5.24 -23.75 0.25
C LEU A 163 -5.49 -25.16 -0.34
N ASP A 164 -4.82 -25.47 -1.45
CA ASP A 164 -5.05 -26.68 -2.23
C ASP A 164 -4.14 -27.85 -1.88
N GLY A 165 -3.10 -27.63 -1.06
CA GLY A 165 -2.15 -28.69 -0.73
C GLY A 165 -0.89 -28.20 -0.04
N PRO A 166 0.19 -29.00 -0.04
CA PRO A 166 1.48 -28.64 0.50
C PRO A 166 2.10 -27.45 -0.24
N VAL A 167 2.90 -26.63 0.46
CA VAL A 167 3.57 -25.47 -0.17
C VAL A 167 4.56 -25.93 -1.25
N ARG A 168 5.35 -26.98 -0.99
CA ARG A 168 6.32 -27.51 -1.96
C ARG A 168 6.10 -28.97 -2.35
N GLY A 169 5.14 -29.67 -1.77
CA GLY A 169 4.84 -31.07 -2.12
C GLY A 169 6.07 -31.99 -2.04
N ASN A 170 6.79 -32.16 -3.15
CA ASN A 170 7.99 -32.94 -3.27
C ASN A 170 9.29 -32.19 -2.88
N GLY A 171 9.18 -30.91 -2.50
CA GLY A 171 10.28 -30.09 -2.02
C GLY A 171 10.24 -29.89 -0.51
N ARG A 172 11.06 -28.94 -0.03
CA ARG A 172 11.19 -28.57 1.38
C ARG A 172 11.30 -27.05 1.51
N ILE A 173 10.19 -26.39 1.78
CA ILE A 173 10.10 -24.92 1.78
C ILE A 173 11.05 -24.29 2.81
N ILE A 174 11.20 -24.88 4.00
CA ILE A 174 12.09 -24.35 5.05
C ILE A 174 13.54 -24.31 4.56
N ASP A 175 14.00 -25.34 3.85
CA ASP A 175 15.35 -25.39 3.32
C ASP A 175 15.56 -24.42 2.14
N GLU A 176 14.53 -24.22 1.33
CA GLU A 176 14.54 -23.21 0.25
C GLU A 176 14.64 -21.80 0.84
N LEU A 177 13.79 -21.48 1.83
CA LEU A 177 13.81 -20.21 2.51
C LEU A 177 15.12 -19.97 3.28
N GLU A 178 15.66 -20.99 3.98
CA GLU A 178 16.96 -20.87 4.64
C GLU A 178 18.06 -20.44 3.66
N LYS A 179 18.16 -21.12 2.52
CA LYS A 179 19.17 -20.80 1.49
C LYS A 179 18.97 -19.39 0.93
N LEU A 180 17.72 -19.02 0.68
CA LEU A 180 17.36 -17.73 0.11
C LEU A 180 17.69 -16.59 1.09
N PHE A 181 17.26 -16.68 2.33
CA PHE A 181 17.53 -15.65 3.34
C PHE A 181 19.01 -15.58 3.71
N CYS A 182 19.69 -16.70 3.85
CA CYS A 182 21.15 -16.71 4.04
C CYS A 182 21.88 -16.08 2.85
N GLY A 183 21.48 -16.41 1.61
CA GLY A 183 22.03 -15.81 0.39
C GLY A 183 21.78 -14.31 0.28
N ALA A 184 20.65 -13.84 0.81
CA ALA A 184 20.31 -12.41 0.90
C ALA A 184 21.02 -11.70 2.07
N GLY A 185 21.77 -12.39 2.93
CA GLY A 185 22.52 -11.81 4.04
C GLY A 185 21.72 -11.62 5.33
N TRP A 186 20.64 -12.36 5.51
CA TRP A 186 19.85 -12.37 6.75
C TRP A 186 20.40 -13.37 7.77
N LYS A 187 20.21 -13.06 9.05
CA LYS A 187 20.33 -14.05 10.12
C LYS A 187 19.11 -14.98 10.09
N VAL A 188 19.36 -16.30 9.94
CA VAL A 188 18.29 -17.30 9.94
C VAL A 188 18.30 -18.07 11.25
N ILE A 189 17.15 -18.20 11.88
CA ILE A 189 16.89 -19.06 13.05
C ILE A 189 15.82 -20.07 12.65
N LYS A 190 16.09 -21.37 12.81
CA LYS A 190 15.12 -22.43 12.49
C LYS A 190 14.55 -23.04 13.77
N LEU A 191 13.22 -22.96 13.92
CA LEU A 191 12.45 -23.62 14.98
C LEU A 191 11.77 -24.87 14.41
N ILE A 192 12.51 -25.98 14.31
CA ILE A 192 12.02 -27.21 13.65
C ILE A 192 11.37 -28.15 14.67
N TRP A 193 12.05 -28.43 15.79
CA TRP A 193 11.70 -29.44 16.78
C TRP A 193 11.45 -28.81 18.14
N GLY A 194 10.40 -29.28 18.80
CA GLY A 194 10.14 -28.97 20.21
C GLY A 194 11.11 -29.67 21.15
N SER A 195 11.13 -29.27 22.41
CA SER A 195 11.97 -29.85 23.46
C SER A 195 11.69 -31.35 23.71
N ASP A 196 10.52 -31.84 23.34
CA ASP A 196 10.14 -33.26 23.40
C ASP A 196 11.07 -34.16 22.55
N TRP A 197 11.71 -33.59 21.54
CA TRP A 197 12.66 -34.28 20.67
C TRP A 197 14.10 -34.31 21.22
N ASP A 198 14.43 -33.46 22.20
CA ASP A 198 15.80 -33.32 22.68
C ASP A 198 16.37 -34.66 23.23
N GLY A 199 15.51 -35.42 23.93
CA GLY A 199 15.87 -36.76 24.40
C GLY A 199 16.07 -37.80 23.29
N LEU A 200 15.38 -37.65 22.15
CA LEU A 200 15.60 -38.52 20.98
C LEU A 200 16.91 -38.17 20.29
N PHE A 201 17.16 -36.86 20.07
CA PHE A 201 18.44 -36.40 19.49
C PHE A 201 19.66 -36.78 20.36
N ALA A 202 19.52 -36.68 21.68
CA ALA A 202 20.60 -37.08 22.59
C ALA A 202 20.95 -38.58 22.50
N ARG A 203 20.01 -39.45 22.13
CA ARG A 203 20.21 -40.87 21.91
C ARG A 203 20.59 -41.22 20.48
N ASP A 204 20.42 -40.34 19.54
CA ASP A 204 20.75 -40.53 18.11
C ASP A 204 22.27 -40.33 17.86
N THR A 205 23.07 -41.34 18.22
CA THR A 205 24.51 -41.30 18.06
C THR A 205 24.99 -41.44 16.60
N THR A 206 24.10 -41.83 15.70
CA THR A 206 24.40 -42.04 14.28
C THR A 206 23.92 -40.91 13.36
N GLY A 207 23.10 -40.02 13.85
CA GLY A 207 22.45 -38.95 13.07
C GLY A 207 21.29 -39.45 12.19
N ALA A 208 20.69 -40.60 12.55
CA ALA A 208 19.58 -41.22 11.80
C ALA A 208 18.36 -40.29 11.73
N LEU A 209 18.02 -39.58 12.82
CA LEU A 209 16.94 -38.58 12.84
C LEU A 209 17.21 -37.43 11.87
N THR A 210 18.42 -36.87 11.92
CA THR A 210 18.79 -35.75 11.01
C THR A 210 18.70 -36.16 9.56
N ARG A 211 19.16 -37.38 9.21
CA ARG A 211 19.04 -37.90 7.83
C ARG A 211 17.61 -38.16 7.43
N ALA A 212 16.80 -38.75 8.32
CA ALA A 212 15.37 -38.98 8.04
C ALA A 212 14.63 -37.69 7.76
N PHE A 213 14.84 -36.68 8.57
CA PHE A 213 14.24 -35.36 8.33
C PHE A 213 14.77 -34.68 7.06
N ALA A 214 16.06 -34.79 6.77
CA ALA A 214 16.65 -34.23 5.56
C ALA A 214 16.09 -34.86 4.27
N SER A 215 15.60 -36.09 4.33
CA SER A 215 14.99 -36.81 3.20
C SER A 215 13.45 -36.68 3.14
N THR A 216 12.80 -36.17 4.20
CA THR A 216 11.33 -36.05 4.28
C THR A 216 10.86 -34.77 3.63
N VAL A 217 10.06 -34.88 2.58
CA VAL A 217 9.48 -33.74 1.85
C VAL A 217 8.23 -33.18 2.53
N ASP A 218 7.84 -31.96 2.19
CA ASP A 218 6.71 -31.22 2.81
C ASP A 218 5.40 -31.99 2.74
N GLY A 219 5.12 -32.65 1.60
CA GLY A 219 3.91 -33.48 1.44
C GLY A 219 3.86 -34.63 2.44
N GLN A 220 5.00 -35.26 2.71
CA GLN A 220 5.09 -36.34 3.70
C GLN A 220 4.97 -35.79 5.12
N MET A 221 5.58 -34.62 5.40
CA MET A 221 5.46 -33.95 6.69
C MET A 221 4.02 -33.51 6.99
N GLN A 222 3.27 -33.12 5.97
CA GLN A 222 1.84 -32.84 6.10
C GLN A 222 1.06 -34.11 6.41
N THR A 223 1.36 -35.24 5.74
CA THR A 223 0.75 -36.53 6.06
C THR A 223 0.97 -36.92 7.51
N PHE A 224 2.19 -36.79 8.02
CA PHE A 224 2.51 -37.03 9.43
C PHE A 224 1.74 -36.10 10.38
N ALA A 225 1.49 -34.86 10.00
CA ALA A 225 0.70 -33.94 10.81
C ALA A 225 -0.79 -34.32 10.90
N ALA A 226 -1.32 -34.98 9.86
CA ALA A 226 -2.73 -35.36 9.75
C ALA A 226 -3.03 -36.78 10.29
N LYS A 227 -1.99 -37.56 10.61
CA LYS A 227 -2.10 -38.94 11.08
C LYS A 227 -1.74 -39.05 12.57
N ASP A 228 -2.07 -40.18 13.18
CA ASP A 228 -1.84 -40.50 14.59
C ASP A 228 -0.41 -40.98 14.88
N GLY A 229 -0.08 -41.14 16.13
CA GLY A 229 1.22 -41.59 16.59
C GLY A 229 1.59 -43.00 16.13
N ARG A 230 0.60 -43.91 15.95
CA ARG A 230 0.84 -45.27 15.40
C ARG A 230 1.33 -45.17 13.96
N PHE A 231 0.61 -44.43 13.13
CA PHE A 231 1.05 -44.24 11.74
C PHE A 231 2.47 -43.62 11.68
N ASN A 232 2.72 -42.61 12.52
CA ASN A 232 4.01 -41.91 12.57
C ASN A 232 5.12 -42.88 13.06
N ARG A 233 4.84 -43.78 14.01
CA ARG A 233 5.75 -44.85 14.41
C ARG A 233 6.13 -45.73 13.22
N ASP A 234 5.14 -46.24 12.52
CA ASP A 234 5.33 -47.20 11.43
C ASP A 234 5.96 -46.54 10.21
N ALA A 235 5.48 -45.35 9.81
CA ALA A 235 5.90 -44.73 8.56
C ALA A 235 7.14 -43.83 8.68
N PHE A 236 7.42 -43.20 9.83
CA PHE A 236 8.59 -42.38 10.03
C PHE A 236 9.71 -43.15 10.78
N PHE A 237 9.42 -43.64 11.99
CA PHE A 237 10.43 -44.34 12.78
C PHE A 237 10.70 -45.75 12.27
N GLY A 238 9.76 -46.38 11.58
CA GLY A 238 9.89 -47.67 10.95
C GLY A 238 10.74 -47.71 9.69
N GLN A 239 11.25 -46.56 9.19
CA GLN A 239 12.07 -46.50 7.97
C GLN A 239 13.38 -47.33 8.08
N ASN A 240 13.94 -47.45 9.28
CA ASN A 240 15.11 -48.27 9.56
C ASN A 240 15.16 -48.64 11.05
N GLU A 241 16.00 -49.62 11.39
CA GLU A 241 16.15 -50.13 12.76
C GLU A 241 16.69 -49.09 13.75
N GLU A 242 17.54 -48.16 13.31
CA GLU A 242 18.10 -47.11 14.17
C GLU A 242 17.02 -46.17 14.67
N LEU A 243 16.13 -45.71 13.78
CA LEU A 243 15.00 -44.86 14.13
C LEU A 243 14.00 -45.62 15.02
N ALA A 244 13.69 -46.89 14.70
CA ALA A 244 12.76 -47.71 15.47
C ALA A 244 13.22 -47.87 16.93
N ARG A 245 14.55 -48.10 17.14
CA ARG A 245 15.13 -48.18 18.49
C ARG A 245 14.99 -46.92 19.32
N LEU A 246 15.03 -45.73 18.71
CA LEU A 246 14.91 -44.46 19.42
C LEU A 246 13.56 -44.34 20.14
N VAL A 247 12.50 -44.93 19.58
CA VAL A 247 11.13 -44.84 20.10
C VAL A 247 10.61 -46.14 20.70
N GLN A 248 11.46 -47.17 20.90
CA GLN A 248 11.06 -48.48 21.37
C GLN A 248 10.30 -48.48 22.70
N GLY A 249 10.59 -47.52 23.61
CA GLY A 249 9.93 -47.37 24.91
C GLY A 249 8.81 -46.35 24.97
N MET A 250 8.46 -45.73 23.84
CA MET A 250 7.41 -44.71 23.78
C MET A 250 6.05 -45.30 23.40
N THR A 251 4.96 -44.81 23.95
CA THR A 251 3.62 -45.13 23.47
C THR A 251 3.27 -44.37 22.18
N ASP A 252 2.22 -44.79 21.46
CA ASP A 252 1.77 -44.08 20.27
C ASP A 252 1.29 -42.65 20.60
N GLU A 253 0.65 -42.48 21.76
CA GLU A 253 0.23 -41.14 22.25
C GLU A 253 1.43 -40.25 22.56
N GLN A 254 2.54 -40.79 23.06
CA GLN A 254 3.79 -40.03 23.27
C GLN A 254 4.40 -39.59 21.95
N ILE A 255 4.36 -40.43 20.91
CA ILE A 255 4.81 -40.04 19.57
C ILE A 255 3.91 -38.98 18.94
N ASP A 256 2.59 -39.09 19.10
CA ASP A 256 1.64 -38.09 18.60
C ASP A 256 1.84 -36.72 19.24
N ARG A 257 2.26 -36.68 20.49
CA ARG A 257 2.52 -35.46 21.26
C ARG A 257 3.86 -34.78 20.96
N LEU A 258 4.75 -35.39 20.18
CA LEU A 258 6.01 -34.76 19.79
C LEU A 258 5.74 -33.45 19.01
N LYS A 259 6.13 -32.32 19.63
CA LYS A 259 5.83 -30.99 19.09
C LYS A 259 6.84 -30.57 18.02
N ARG A 260 6.35 -29.82 17.06
CA ARG A 260 7.20 -29.00 16.20
C ARG A 260 7.69 -27.76 16.93
N GLY A 261 8.83 -27.20 16.53
CA GLY A 261 9.47 -26.09 17.25
C GLY A 261 8.61 -24.86 17.39
N GLY A 262 7.77 -24.55 16.39
CA GLY A 262 6.81 -23.45 16.43
C GLY A 262 5.63 -23.62 17.38
N HIS A 263 5.57 -24.74 18.15
CA HIS A 263 4.62 -24.99 19.23
C HIS A 263 5.30 -25.20 20.60
N ASP A 264 6.60 -24.91 20.69
CA ASP A 264 7.35 -24.97 21.93
C ASP A 264 7.63 -23.56 22.46
N LEU A 265 6.88 -23.16 23.48
CA LEU A 265 6.95 -21.80 24.05
C LEU A 265 8.36 -21.40 24.50
N VAL A 266 9.14 -22.34 25.06
CA VAL A 266 10.50 -22.06 25.54
C VAL A 266 11.43 -21.81 24.37
N LYS A 267 11.38 -22.65 23.32
CA LYS A 267 12.20 -22.47 22.11
C LYS A 267 11.76 -21.24 21.29
N ILE A 268 10.46 -20.91 21.22
CA ILE A 268 9.96 -19.69 20.59
C ILE A 268 10.53 -18.48 21.33
N HIS A 269 10.42 -18.45 22.67
CA HIS A 269 10.95 -17.34 23.48
C HIS A 269 12.45 -17.15 23.25
N ALA A 270 13.24 -18.24 23.29
CA ALA A 270 14.68 -18.18 23.06
C ALA A 270 15.03 -17.66 21.64
N ALA A 271 14.26 -18.07 20.61
CA ALA A 271 14.47 -17.60 19.26
C ALA A 271 14.11 -16.10 19.10
N TYR A 272 13.02 -15.65 19.69
CA TYR A 272 12.63 -14.24 19.68
C TYR A 272 13.65 -13.37 20.42
N GLN A 273 14.14 -13.84 21.59
CA GLN A 273 15.19 -13.17 22.33
C GLN A 273 16.49 -13.07 21.51
N ALA A 274 16.91 -14.16 20.87
CA ALA A 274 18.08 -14.15 20.00
C ALA A 274 17.92 -13.20 18.81
N ALA A 275 16.72 -13.10 18.23
CA ALA A 275 16.42 -12.17 17.16
C ALA A 275 16.38 -10.71 17.64
N ALA A 276 15.78 -10.45 18.81
CA ALA A 276 15.69 -9.11 19.37
C ALA A 276 17.06 -8.51 19.74
N LEU A 277 17.99 -9.37 20.18
CA LEU A 277 19.35 -8.98 20.57
C LEU A 277 20.35 -8.97 19.41
N HIS A 278 19.98 -9.55 18.26
CA HIS A 278 20.88 -9.59 17.11
C HIS A 278 21.06 -8.20 16.50
N THR A 279 22.30 -7.88 16.11
CA THR A 279 22.66 -6.60 15.52
C THR A 279 23.35 -6.77 14.17
N GLY A 280 23.26 -5.74 13.31
CA GLY A 280 23.96 -5.65 12.04
C GLY A 280 23.31 -6.39 10.88
N GLN A 281 22.25 -7.16 11.09
CA GLN A 281 21.52 -7.89 10.04
C GLN A 281 20.04 -8.02 10.41
N PRO A 282 19.11 -8.01 9.44
CA PRO A 282 17.74 -8.45 9.68
C PRO A 282 17.70 -9.93 10.04
N THR A 283 16.70 -10.32 10.82
CA THR A 283 16.55 -11.70 11.29
C THR A 283 15.27 -12.33 10.77
N VAL A 284 15.33 -13.57 10.31
CA VAL A 284 14.15 -14.41 10.03
C VAL A 284 14.13 -15.63 10.91
N ILE A 285 12.97 -15.93 11.49
CA ILE A 285 12.67 -17.13 12.25
C ILE A 285 11.78 -18.02 11.39
N LEU A 286 12.28 -19.16 10.94
CA LEU A 286 11.51 -20.16 10.20
C LEU A 286 10.90 -21.14 11.20
N ALA A 287 9.63 -20.92 11.53
CA ALA A 287 8.93 -21.66 12.58
C ALA A 287 8.09 -22.80 12.01
N HIS A 288 8.55 -24.04 12.20
CA HIS A 288 7.83 -25.24 11.76
C HIS A 288 6.62 -25.49 12.66
N THR A 289 5.41 -25.45 12.09
CA THR A 289 4.15 -25.62 12.80
C THR A 289 3.24 -26.66 12.14
N LYS A 290 2.08 -26.92 12.74
CA LYS A 290 1.02 -27.76 12.14
C LYS A 290 -0.22 -26.91 11.85
N LYS A 291 -0.70 -26.87 10.61
CA LYS A 291 -1.93 -26.17 10.27
C LYS A 291 -3.12 -26.78 11.03
N GLY A 292 -3.94 -25.93 11.67
CA GLY A 292 -5.02 -26.42 12.51
C GLY A 292 -4.55 -27.12 13.78
N TYR A 293 -3.40 -26.74 14.34
CA TYR A 293 -2.84 -27.33 15.56
C TYR A 293 -3.87 -27.36 16.68
N GLY A 294 -4.01 -28.53 17.31
CA GLY A 294 -5.00 -28.74 18.36
C GLY A 294 -6.39 -29.14 17.91
N MET A 295 -6.74 -28.99 16.61
CA MET A 295 -8.06 -29.34 16.08
C MET A 295 -8.28 -30.86 15.90
N GLY A 296 -7.34 -31.68 16.38
CA GLY A 296 -7.44 -33.15 16.39
C GLY A 296 -7.58 -33.74 15.00
N VAL A 297 -8.10 -34.98 14.98
CA VAL A 297 -8.31 -35.75 13.74
C VAL A 297 -9.30 -35.11 12.77
N SER A 298 -10.16 -34.20 13.25
CA SER A 298 -11.15 -33.51 12.41
C SER A 298 -10.56 -32.37 11.57
N GLY A 299 -9.51 -31.70 12.02
CA GLY A 299 -9.03 -30.47 11.38
C GLY A 299 -7.52 -30.27 11.28
N GLN A 300 -6.68 -31.06 11.96
CA GLN A 300 -5.23 -30.85 11.98
C GLN A 300 -4.55 -31.46 10.76
N GLY A 301 -3.82 -30.63 9.98
CA GLY A 301 -2.95 -31.08 8.88
C GLY A 301 -3.67 -31.65 7.64
N LYS A 302 -4.98 -31.73 7.61
CA LYS A 302 -5.72 -32.29 6.48
C LYS A 302 -5.76 -31.34 5.28
N MET A 303 -5.92 -31.87 4.08
CA MET A 303 -6.14 -31.08 2.86
C MET A 303 -7.35 -30.14 2.98
N THR A 304 -8.39 -30.59 3.68
CA THR A 304 -9.64 -29.82 3.91
C THR A 304 -9.55 -28.82 5.08
N THR A 305 -8.46 -28.78 5.82
CA THR A 305 -8.33 -27.95 7.03
C THR A 305 -8.61 -26.46 6.76
N HIS A 306 -8.17 -25.94 5.62
CA HIS A 306 -8.40 -24.54 5.26
C HIS A 306 -9.86 -24.22 4.97
N SER A 307 -10.59 -25.13 4.33
CA SER A 307 -11.98 -24.96 3.94
C SER A 307 -12.98 -25.46 4.98
N GLN A 308 -12.52 -26.06 6.06
CA GLN A 308 -13.39 -26.57 7.14
C GLN A 308 -14.06 -25.43 7.89
N LYS A 309 -15.38 -25.35 7.81
CA LYS A 309 -16.15 -24.25 8.39
C LYS A 309 -16.56 -24.50 9.83
N LYS A 310 -16.78 -25.77 10.23
CA LYS A 310 -17.22 -26.17 11.57
C LYS A 310 -16.51 -27.44 12.01
N LEU A 311 -16.20 -27.54 13.30
CA LEU A 311 -15.87 -28.77 13.98
C LEU A 311 -17.17 -29.44 14.43
N ASP A 312 -17.22 -30.77 14.44
CA ASP A 312 -18.32 -31.49 15.07
C ASP A 312 -18.23 -31.45 16.60
N GLU A 313 -19.29 -31.86 17.29
CA GLU A 313 -19.38 -31.79 18.76
C GLU A 313 -18.24 -32.55 19.45
N ASN A 314 -17.89 -33.74 18.95
CA ASN A 314 -16.81 -34.55 19.52
C ASN A 314 -15.46 -33.81 19.37
N ALA A 315 -15.20 -33.25 18.20
CA ALA A 315 -13.96 -32.49 17.98
C ALA A 315 -13.85 -31.23 18.85
N LEU A 316 -14.97 -30.58 19.18
CA LEU A 316 -15.01 -29.43 20.10
C LEU A 316 -14.71 -29.89 21.53
N ILE A 317 -15.26 -31.01 21.98
CA ILE A 317 -14.97 -31.58 23.31
C ILE A 317 -13.52 -32.07 23.40
N GLU A 318 -12.98 -32.70 22.35
CA GLU A 318 -11.55 -33.09 22.27
C GLU A 318 -10.64 -31.85 22.34
N PHE A 319 -10.98 -30.78 21.63
CA PHE A 319 -10.24 -29.50 21.67
C PHE A 319 -10.24 -28.94 23.09
N ARG A 320 -11.41 -28.84 23.74
CA ARG A 320 -11.56 -28.39 25.12
C ARG A 320 -10.68 -29.23 26.09
N ASN A 321 -10.73 -30.58 25.97
CA ASN A 321 -9.97 -31.50 26.81
C ASN A 321 -8.47 -31.37 26.59
N ARG A 322 -8.03 -31.23 25.32
CA ARG A 322 -6.63 -31.06 24.98
C ARG A 322 -5.98 -29.84 25.64
N PHE A 323 -6.73 -28.74 25.70
CA PHE A 323 -6.27 -27.47 26.27
C PHE A 323 -6.73 -27.24 27.70
N ASN A 324 -7.38 -28.25 28.33
CA ASN A 324 -7.90 -28.16 29.70
C ASN A 324 -8.76 -26.92 29.94
N LEU A 325 -9.59 -26.53 28.97
CA LEU A 325 -10.46 -25.37 29.13
C LEU A 325 -11.55 -25.69 30.20
N PRO A 326 -11.75 -24.82 31.22
CA PRO A 326 -12.67 -25.06 32.32
C PRO A 326 -14.11 -24.70 31.92
N ILE A 327 -14.61 -25.31 30.84
CA ILE A 327 -16.00 -25.17 30.35
C ILE A 327 -16.67 -26.54 30.22
N SER A 328 -18.01 -26.58 30.36
CA SER A 328 -18.78 -27.80 30.21
C SER A 328 -18.84 -28.32 28.76
N ASP A 329 -19.26 -29.56 28.56
CA ASP A 329 -19.50 -30.13 27.20
C ASP A 329 -20.55 -29.29 26.46
N GLU A 330 -21.60 -28.84 27.12
CA GLU A 330 -22.64 -27.99 26.56
C GLU A 330 -22.09 -26.62 26.11
N GLN A 331 -21.26 -26.00 26.93
CA GLN A 331 -20.61 -24.73 26.59
C GLN A 331 -19.64 -24.89 25.40
N ALA A 332 -18.90 -26.00 25.36
CA ALA A 332 -17.99 -26.29 24.25
C ALA A 332 -18.76 -26.50 22.95
N THR A 333 -19.82 -27.28 22.95
CA THR A 333 -20.62 -27.61 21.76
C THR A 333 -21.47 -26.45 21.25
N SER A 334 -21.96 -25.59 22.17
CA SER A 334 -22.66 -24.35 21.83
C SER A 334 -21.73 -23.21 21.40
N LEU A 335 -20.41 -23.41 21.45
CA LEU A 335 -19.39 -22.38 21.13
C LEU A 335 -19.55 -21.14 22.02
N ALA A 336 -19.89 -21.32 23.32
CA ALA A 336 -19.99 -20.24 24.26
C ALA A 336 -18.65 -19.47 24.36
N PHE A 337 -18.71 -18.14 24.38
CA PHE A 337 -17.54 -17.35 24.66
C PHE A 337 -17.03 -17.63 26.07
N PHE A 338 -15.70 -17.74 26.18
CA PHE A 338 -15.05 -18.00 27.46
C PHE A 338 -13.93 -17.00 27.69
N LYS A 339 -13.98 -16.37 28.87
CA LYS A 339 -12.90 -15.53 29.38
C LYS A 339 -12.63 -15.96 30.83
N PRO A 340 -11.36 -16.24 31.19
CA PRO A 340 -11.04 -16.48 32.60
C PRO A 340 -11.40 -15.28 33.47
N SER A 341 -11.65 -15.54 34.78
CA SER A 341 -11.85 -14.45 35.73
C SER A 341 -10.67 -13.48 35.73
N GLU A 342 -10.95 -12.20 35.89
CA GLU A 342 -9.90 -11.16 35.98
C GLU A 342 -8.92 -11.42 37.14
N ASP A 343 -9.37 -12.10 38.19
CA ASP A 343 -8.54 -12.50 39.34
C ASP A 343 -7.74 -13.79 39.07
N SER A 344 -7.90 -14.44 37.93
CA SER A 344 -7.14 -15.65 37.61
C SER A 344 -5.65 -15.31 37.33
N ILE A 345 -4.78 -16.29 37.56
CA ILE A 345 -3.34 -16.13 37.37
C ILE A 345 -3.04 -15.78 35.89
N GLU A 346 -3.77 -16.38 34.98
CA GLU A 346 -3.62 -16.17 33.52
C GLU A 346 -3.93 -14.72 33.16
N MET A 347 -5.02 -14.17 33.65
CA MET A 347 -5.42 -12.80 33.33
C MET A 347 -4.52 -11.77 34.03
N GLN A 348 -4.15 -12.00 35.29
CA GLN A 348 -3.15 -11.17 35.98
C GLN A 348 -1.80 -11.14 35.22
N TYR A 349 -1.32 -12.31 34.76
CA TYR A 349 -0.11 -12.42 33.97
C TYR A 349 -0.24 -11.65 32.65
N LEU A 350 -1.34 -11.87 31.89
CA LEU A 350 -1.60 -11.19 30.63
C LEU A 350 -1.51 -9.65 30.78
N HIS A 351 -2.25 -9.10 31.75
CA HIS A 351 -2.30 -7.66 31.96
C HIS A 351 -0.97 -7.10 32.47
N ALA A 352 -0.29 -7.80 33.40
CA ALA A 352 1.03 -7.40 33.90
C ALA A 352 2.05 -7.33 32.76
N ARG A 353 2.13 -8.36 31.91
CA ARG A 353 3.05 -8.38 30.78
C ARG A 353 2.74 -7.26 29.77
N ARG A 354 1.46 -7.01 29.48
CA ARG A 354 1.10 -5.91 28.58
C ARG A 354 1.41 -4.53 29.18
N ALA A 355 1.24 -4.36 30.49
CA ALA A 355 1.62 -3.12 31.18
C ALA A 355 3.14 -2.88 31.10
N GLU A 356 3.98 -3.91 31.33
CA GLU A 356 5.44 -3.81 31.18
C GLU A 356 5.87 -3.47 29.75
N LEU A 357 5.13 -3.95 28.74
CA LEU A 357 5.39 -3.71 27.34
C LEU A 357 4.68 -2.45 26.78
N GLY A 358 4.21 -1.55 27.64
CA GLY A 358 3.68 -0.25 27.27
C GLY A 358 2.20 -0.22 26.86
N GLY A 359 1.47 -1.34 26.94
CA GLY A 359 0.05 -1.39 26.62
C GLY A 359 -0.33 -2.46 25.59
N TYR A 360 -1.47 -2.29 24.93
CA TYR A 360 -2.07 -3.29 24.05
C TYR A 360 -1.80 -3.03 22.57
N LEU A 361 -1.74 -4.11 21.77
CA LEU A 361 -1.60 -4.13 20.32
C LEU A 361 -2.61 -5.11 19.69
N PRO A 362 -3.02 -4.90 18.41
CA PRO A 362 -2.73 -3.74 17.57
C PRO A 362 -3.48 -2.49 18.06
N LYS A 363 -2.92 -1.33 17.80
CA LYS A 363 -3.54 -0.03 18.05
C LYS A 363 -3.04 0.97 17.02
N ARG A 364 -3.96 1.74 16.42
CA ARG A 364 -3.65 2.81 15.48
C ARG A 364 -3.94 4.16 16.11
N TYR A 365 -3.10 5.14 15.82
CA TYR A 365 -3.24 6.51 16.28
C TYR A 365 -3.54 7.39 15.08
N SER A 366 -4.66 8.10 15.08
CA SER A 366 -5.07 9.00 14.00
C SER A 366 -4.70 10.47 14.27
N ALA A 367 -4.52 10.84 15.54
CA ALA A 367 -4.15 12.19 15.93
C ALA A 367 -2.64 12.44 15.74
N SER A 368 -2.29 13.56 15.12
CA SER A 368 -0.92 14.06 14.99
C SER A 368 -0.93 15.59 15.09
N GLU A 369 0.24 16.20 15.17
CA GLU A 369 0.35 17.65 15.08
C GLU A 369 -0.15 18.16 13.72
N LYS A 370 -0.77 19.33 13.72
CA LYS A 370 -1.14 20.05 12.50
C LYS A 370 0.07 20.87 12.03
N LEU A 371 0.40 20.74 10.75
CA LEU A 371 1.48 21.52 10.16
C LEU A 371 0.90 22.70 9.37
N SER A 372 1.52 23.86 9.53
CA SER A 372 1.22 25.03 8.72
C SER A 372 1.84 24.90 7.34
N VAL A 373 1.08 25.21 6.31
CA VAL A 373 1.54 25.26 4.93
C VAL A 373 1.89 26.72 4.58
N PRO A 374 3.07 27.01 4.01
CA PRO A 374 3.43 28.35 3.61
C PRO A 374 2.45 28.90 2.56
N GLU A 375 2.36 30.22 2.44
CA GLU A 375 1.53 30.87 1.42
C GLU A 375 1.98 30.48 0.01
N LEU A 376 1.02 30.19 -0.89
CA LEU A 376 1.26 29.72 -2.27
C LEU A 376 2.30 30.57 -3.01
N LYS A 377 2.25 31.89 -2.87
CA LYS A 377 3.19 32.82 -3.52
C LYS A 377 4.63 32.67 -3.04
N THR A 378 4.85 32.19 -1.81
CA THR A 378 6.18 32.03 -1.25
C THR A 378 6.99 30.98 -2.01
N PHE A 379 6.35 29.91 -2.47
CA PHE A 379 7.04 28.79 -3.13
C PHE A 379 6.72 28.63 -4.60
N ALA A 380 5.62 29.23 -5.10
CA ALA A 380 5.11 28.99 -6.45
C ALA A 380 4.70 30.24 -7.24
N ALA A 381 5.08 31.45 -6.83
CA ALA A 381 4.78 32.69 -7.58
C ALA A 381 5.18 32.61 -9.06
N PHE A 382 6.33 32.00 -9.35
CA PHE A 382 6.84 31.82 -10.72
C PHE A 382 5.91 30.96 -11.62
N ALA A 383 5.04 30.15 -11.03
CA ALA A 383 4.08 29.29 -11.71
C ALA A 383 2.71 29.97 -11.87
N THR A 384 2.26 30.69 -10.85
CA THR A 384 0.97 31.41 -10.86
C THR A 384 1.01 32.74 -11.62
N GLU A 385 2.21 33.34 -11.71
CA GLU A 385 2.51 34.60 -12.41
C GLU A 385 3.61 34.34 -13.45
N ALA A 386 3.35 33.39 -14.37
CA ALA A 386 4.37 32.87 -15.30
C ALA A 386 4.62 33.84 -16.49
N ALA A 387 3.69 34.72 -16.80
CA ALA A 387 3.82 35.77 -17.83
C ALA A 387 4.25 35.26 -19.21
N GLY A 388 3.78 34.06 -19.61
CA GLY A 388 4.09 33.44 -20.91
C GLY A 388 5.45 32.76 -20.99
N LYS A 389 6.20 32.62 -19.89
CA LYS A 389 7.49 31.90 -19.88
C LYS A 389 7.28 30.44 -20.25
N GLU A 390 8.18 29.93 -21.07
CA GLU A 390 8.18 28.51 -21.45
C GLU A 390 8.73 27.64 -20.32
N MET A 391 7.95 26.64 -19.91
CA MET A 391 8.36 25.57 -19.00
C MET A 391 7.42 24.37 -19.12
N SER A 392 7.90 23.20 -18.72
CA SER A 392 7.07 22.01 -18.52
C SER A 392 6.49 21.97 -17.11
N THR A 393 5.38 21.29 -16.91
CA THR A 393 4.81 21.11 -15.56
C THR A 393 5.73 20.29 -14.65
N THR A 394 6.50 19.34 -15.20
CA THR A 394 7.56 18.61 -14.44
C THR A 394 8.62 19.57 -13.91
N MET A 395 9.17 20.44 -14.74
CA MET A 395 10.19 21.41 -14.31
C MET A 395 9.63 22.43 -13.33
N ALA A 396 8.37 22.85 -13.53
CA ALA A 396 7.69 23.72 -12.58
C ALA A 396 7.53 23.05 -11.20
N PHE A 397 7.14 21.77 -11.18
CA PHE A 397 7.04 21.01 -9.95
C PHE A 397 8.39 20.89 -9.23
N VAL A 398 9.45 20.51 -9.92
CA VAL A 398 10.79 20.37 -9.33
C VAL A 398 11.28 21.69 -8.72
N ARG A 399 11.03 22.80 -9.41
CA ARG A 399 11.37 24.15 -8.89
C ARG A 399 10.55 24.50 -7.65
N MET A 400 9.27 24.14 -7.64
CA MET A 400 8.40 24.33 -6.49
C MET A 400 8.85 23.49 -5.30
N LEU A 401 9.17 22.21 -5.53
CA LEU A 401 9.70 21.30 -4.53
C LEU A 401 11.01 21.83 -3.93
N ALA A 402 11.92 22.31 -4.77
CA ALA A 402 13.19 22.91 -4.33
C ALA A 402 12.98 24.15 -3.44
N ASN A 403 11.91 24.92 -3.65
CA ASN A 403 11.54 26.05 -2.80
C ASN A 403 10.90 25.57 -1.48
N LEU A 404 9.98 24.61 -1.52
CA LEU A 404 9.34 24.02 -0.35
C LEU A 404 10.37 23.38 0.61
N LEU A 405 11.39 22.70 0.05
CA LEU A 405 12.48 22.11 0.85
C LEU A 405 13.30 23.14 1.62
N LYS A 406 13.20 24.44 1.32
CA LYS A 406 13.87 25.53 2.06
C LYS A 406 13.01 26.07 3.21
N ASP A 407 11.72 25.71 3.28
CA ASP A 407 10.86 26.15 4.38
C ASP A 407 11.35 25.53 5.69
N PRO A 408 11.57 26.33 6.76
CA PRO A 408 12.16 25.84 7.98
C PRO A 408 11.27 24.87 8.77
N LEU A 409 9.95 24.91 8.59
CA LEU A 409 8.99 24.08 9.30
C LEU A 409 8.57 22.87 8.45
N LEU A 410 8.17 23.12 7.22
CA LEU A 410 7.67 22.08 6.32
C LEU A 410 8.81 21.33 5.60
N GLY A 411 9.90 22.01 5.24
CA GLY A 411 11.00 21.43 4.49
C GLY A 411 11.56 20.13 5.09
N PRO A 412 11.83 20.05 6.40
CA PRO A 412 12.29 18.82 7.04
C PRO A 412 11.28 17.65 6.98
N ARG A 413 10.01 17.93 6.78
CA ARG A 413 8.91 16.93 6.69
C ARG A 413 8.68 16.40 5.29
N ILE A 414 9.23 17.05 4.26
CA ILE A 414 9.10 16.63 2.86
C ILE A 414 10.01 15.44 2.59
N VAL A 415 9.49 14.42 1.90
CA VAL A 415 10.23 13.23 1.51
C VAL A 415 10.13 13.05 -0.01
N PRO A 416 11.12 13.53 -0.79
CA PRO A 416 11.19 13.22 -2.21
C PRO A 416 11.56 11.74 -2.40
N ILE A 417 10.83 11.04 -3.28
CA ILE A 417 11.04 9.61 -3.55
C ILE A 417 11.13 9.41 -5.04
N VAL A 418 12.12 8.66 -5.49
CA VAL A 418 12.36 8.34 -6.91
C VAL A 418 12.79 6.88 -7.07
N ALA A 419 12.55 6.35 -8.28
CA ALA A 419 12.99 5.02 -8.70
C ALA A 419 13.98 5.17 -9.87
N ASP A 420 15.22 5.61 -9.55
CA ASP A 420 16.36 5.82 -10.49
C ASP A 420 16.14 6.86 -11.62
N GLU A 421 15.17 7.74 -11.48
CA GLU A 421 14.81 8.68 -12.57
C GLU A 421 14.95 10.17 -12.18
N ALA A 422 15.69 10.47 -11.13
CA ALA A 422 15.84 11.85 -10.65
C ALA A 422 16.42 12.81 -11.71
N ARG A 423 17.37 12.34 -12.52
CA ARG A 423 17.96 13.15 -13.62
C ARG A 423 16.97 13.38 -14.74
N THR A 424 16.20 12.36 -15.12
CA THR A 424 15.15 12.44 -16.13
C THR A 424 14.08 13.46 -15.77
N PHE A 425 13.72 13.53 -14.49
CA PHE A 425 12.74 14.50 -13.99
C PHE A 425 13.33 15.87 -13.65
N GLY A 426 14.64 16.08 -13.87
CA GLY A 426 15.31 17.35 -13.59
C GLY A 426 15.58 17.62 -12.11
N MET A 427 15.56 16.58 -11.26
CA MET A 427 15.77 16.68 -9.81
C MET A 427 17.24 16.63 -9.39
N ALA A 428 18.20 16.52 -10.31
CA ALA A 428 19.61 16.34 -9.97
C ALA A 428 20.19 17.48 -9.12
N ASN A 429 19.66 18.69 -9.23
CA ASN A 429 20.07 19.83 -8.40
C ASN A 429 19.71 19.63 -6.92
N LEU A 430 18.72 18.78 -6.61
CA LEU A 430 18.33 18.45 -5.24
C LEU A 430 19.37 17.56 -4.55
N PHE A 431 20.20 16.81 -5.28
CA PHE A 431 21.26 15.99 -4.71
C PHE A 431 22.23 16.84 -3.85
N LYS A 432 22.57 18.05 -4.35
CA LYS A 432 23.41 18.97 -3.61
C LYS A 432 22.65 19.67 -2.45
N GLN A 433 21.35 19.96 -2.69
CA GLN A 433 20.56 20.72 -1.71
C GLN A 433 20.23 19.90 -0.47
N VAL A 434 19.78 18.65 -0.63
CA VAL A 434 19.26 17.84 0.46
C VAL A 434 19.85 16.42 0.54
N GLY A 435 20.63 16.00 -0.45
CA GLY A 435 21.29 14.69 -0.49
C GLY A 435 20.35 13.50 -0.67
N ILE A 436 20.92 12.40 -1.13
CA ILE A 436 20.27 11.09 -1.19
C ILE A 436 20.53 10.37 0.13
N TYR A 437 19.52 9.81 0.73
CA TYR A 437 19.67 9.05 1.97
C TYR A 437 20.46 7.76 1.73
N SER A 438 21.48 7.55 2.53
CA SER A 438 22.23 6.30 2.61
C SER A 438 22.46 5.95 4.07
N SER A 439 22.03 4.77 4.50
CA SER A 439 22.17 4.31 5.89
C SER A 439 23.61 4.13 6.37
N VAL A 440 24.56 4.17 5.44
CA VAL A 440 26.02 4.05 5.70
C VAL A 440 26.81 5.27 5.27
N GLY A 441 26.12 6.32 4.77
CA GLY A 441 26.77 7.47 4.14
C GLY A 441 27.43 7.13 2.80
N GLN A 442 28.19 8.08 2.27
CA GLN A 442 28.92 7.90 1.00
C GLN A 442 30.31 7.34 1.26
N GLN A 443 30.58 6.13 0.80
CA GLN A 443 31.83 5.40 1.01
C GLN A 443 32.82 5.52 -0.17
N TYR A 444 32.51 6.36 -1.15
CA TYR A 444 33.30 6.57 -2.37
C TYR A 444 33.24 8.02 -2.80
N GLU A 445 34.19 8.42 -3.66
CA GLU A 445 34.18 9.70 -4.33
C GLU A 445 33.43 9.55 -5.66
N PRO A 446 32.33 10.31 -5.88
CA PRO A 446 31.57 10.19 -7.13
C PRO A 446 32.38 10.74 -8.31
N GLU A 447 32.22 10.13 -9.49
CA GLU A 447 32.94 10.50 -10.72
C GLU A 447 32.66 11.96 -11.13
N ASP A 448 31.45 12.45 -10.85
CA ASP A 448 31.00 13.80 -11.17
C ASP A 448 31.27 14.83 -10.07
N ILE A 449 32.21 14.56 -9.14
CA ILE A 449 32.56 15.46 -8.03
C ILE A 449 32.99 16.83 -8.57
N GLY A 450 32.49 17.89 -7.92
CA GLY A 450 32.74 19.26 -8.35
C GLY A 450 31.81 19.78 -9.44
N SER A 451 31.00 18.92 -10.06
CA SER A 451 29.92 19.38 -10.94
C SER A 451 28.79 20.05 -10.14
N VAL A 452 28.00 20.88 -10.79
CA VAL A 452 26.83 21.52 -10.17
C VAL A 452 25.77 20.51 -9.78
N LEU A 453 25.72 19.39 -10.50
CA LEU A 453 24.73 18.32 -10.36
C LEU A 453 25.35 17.02 -9.82
N SER A 454 26.47 17.13 -9.04
CA SER A 454 27.17 15.97 -8.53
C SER A 454 26.27 15.09 -7.64
N TYR A 455 26.43 13.78 -7.80
CA TYR A 455 25.74 12.76 -7.03
C TYR A 455 26.23 12.81 -5.57
N ARG A 456 25.30 12.85 -4.62
CA ARG A 456 25.65 12.96 -3.21
C ARG A 456 24.76 12.08 -2.36
N GLU A 457 25.35 11.11 -1.66
CA GLU A 457 24.72 10.34 -0.62
C GLU A 457 25.12 10.84 0.77
N ALA A 458 24.21 10.77 1.74
CA ALA A 458 24.47 11.19 3.11
C ALA A 458 23.57 10.43 4.10
N LEU A 459 24.05 10.27 5.35
CA LEU A 459 23.25 9.67 6.44
C LEU A 459 21.97 10.48 6.70
N ASP A 460 22.08 11.80 6.65
CA ASP A 460 20.98 12.75 6.83
C ASP A 460 20.30 13.15 5.50
N GLY A 461 20.64 12.46 4.40
CA GLY A 461 20.05 12.69 3.09
C GLY A 461 18.53 12.60 3.14
N GLN A 462 17.85 13.42 2.35
CA GLN A 462 16.41 13.57 2.39
C GLN A 462 15.68 12.83 1.28
N ILE A 463 16.33 12.61 0.12
CA ILE A 463 15.77 11.91 -1.00
C ILE A 463 15.86 10.40 -0.74
N LEU A 464 14.75 9.68 -0.88
CA LEU A 464 14.74 8.22 -0.92
C LEU A 464 14.86 7.79 -2.39
N GLU A 465 16.04 7.29 -2.74
CA GLU A 465 16.37 6.72 -4.04
C GLU A 465 16.28 5.20 -3.94
N GLU A 466 15.32 4.61 -4.66
CA GLU A 466 14.95 3.19 -4.46
C GLU A 466 15.52 2.26 -5.54
N GLY A 467 16.37 2.79 -6.44
CA GLY A 467 16.78 2.06 -7.62
C GLY A 467 15.62 1.78 -8.57
N ILE A 468 15.81 0.94 -9.58
CA ILE A 468 14.75 0.58 -10.55
C ILE A 468 13.74 -0.37 -9.87
N SER A 469 12.97 0.17 -8.92
CA SER A 469 12.00 -0.59 -8.12
C SER A 469 10.81 0.26 -7.73
N GLU A 470 9.77 0.26 -8.54
CA GLU A 470 8.51 0.94 -8.21
C GLU A 470 7.83 0.30 -7.00
N ALA A 471 7.96 -1.02 -6.81
CA ALA A 471 7.45 -1.71 -5.63
C ALA A 471 8.14 -1.22 -4.33
N GLY A 472 9.45 -1.00 -4.38
CA GLY A 472 10.20 -0.39 -3.27
C GLY A 472 9.82 1.06 -3.05
N ALA A 473 9.72 1.84 -4.12
CA ALA A 473 9.39 3.25 -4.02
C ALA A 473 7.99 3.52 -3.45
N ILE A 474 6.98 2.73 -3.86
CA ILE A 474 5.62 2.85 -3.28
C ILE A 474 5.58 2.37 -1.82
N ALA A 475 6.37 1.37 -1.44
CA ALA A 475 6.47 0.94 -0.05
C ALA A 475 7.15 2.01 0.83
N SER A 476 8.22 2.67 0.34
CA SER A 476 8.81 3.86 0.98
C SER A 476 7.82 5.01 1.09
N TRP A 477 7.07 5.28 0.01
CA TRP A 477 6.04 6.31 0.02
C TRP A 477 4.95 6.01 1.07
N THR A 478 4.50 4.77 1.15
CA THR A 478 3.51 4.34 2.14
C THR A 478 4.02 4.51 3.57
N ALA A 479 5.27 4.14 3.84
CA ALA A 479 5.89 4.32 5.16
C ALA A 479 5.94 5.80 5.57
N ALA A 480 6.31 6.69 4.64
CA ALA A 480 6.32 8.12 4.88
C ALA A 480 4.91 8.72 4.98
N ALA A 481 3.98 8.32 4.09
CA ALA A 481 2.61 8.82 4.01
C ALA A 481 1.75 8.45 5.22
N THR A 482 2.12 7.38 5.93
CA THR A 482 1.44 6.90 7.15
C THR A 482 2.20 7.23 8.43
N SER A 483 3.30 7.95 8.34
CA SER A 483 4.16 8.33 9.48
C SER A 483 3.40 9.07 10.59
N TYR A 484 2.40 9.89 10.23
CA TYR A 484 1.54 10.57 11.19
C TYR A 484 0.85 9.60 12.16
N SER A 485 0.44 8.45 11.68
CA SER A 485 -0.27 7.40 12.43
C SER A 485 0.71 6.43 13.09
N VAL A 486 1.81 6.06 12.40
CA VAL A 486 2.78 5.06 12.88
C VAL A 486 3.74 5.66 13.91
N HIS A 487 4.16 6.92 13.71
CA HIS A 487 5.18 7.58 14.53
C HIS A 487 4.65 8.82 15.26
N GLY A 488 3.43 9.27 14.98
CA GLY A 488 2.88 10.53 15.48
C GLY A 488 3.55 11.75 14.84
N LEU A 489 4.33 11.55 13.77
CA LEU A 489 5.11 12.56 13.08
C LEU A 489 4.59 12.69 11.64
N PRO A 490 3.83 13.74 11.29
CA PRO A 490 3.37 13.92 9.93
C PRO A 490 4.55 14.20 9.00
N MET A 491 4.66 13.40 7.94
CA MET A 491 5.60 13.57 6.84
C MET A 491 4.82 13.74 5.55
N LEU A 492 5.44 14.38 4.56
CA LEU A 492 4.81 14.67 3.27
C LEU A 492 5.65 14.07 2.13
N PRO A 493 5.37 12.85 1.69
CA PRO A 493 6.09 12.24 0.59
C PRO A 493 5.57 12.73 -0.77
N PHE A 494 6.52 12.93 -1.68
CA PHE A 494 6.32 13.15 -3.11
C PHE A 494 7.04 12.05 -3.87
N TYR A 495 6.31 11.07 -4.38
CA TYR A 495 6.87 10.02 -5.21
C TYR A 495 6.63 10.36 -6.69
N ILE A 496 7.73 10.60 -7.42
CA ILE A 496 7.73 10.90 -8.85
C ILE A 496 8.21 9.69 -9.64
N TYR A 497 7.46 9.32 -10.68
CA TYR A 497 7.70 8.12 -11.49
C TYR A 497 7.08 8.25 -12.87
N TYR A 498 7.46 7.39 -13.82
CA TYR A 498 6.75 7.25 -15.07
C TYR A 498 5.31 6.82 -14.83
N SER A 499 4.33 7.62 -15.28
CA SER A 499 2.90 7.37 -14.99
C SER A 499 2.43 5.96 -15.40
N MET A 500 3.04 5.40 -16.48
CA MET A 500 2.76 4.04 -16.95
C MET A 500 3.08 2.97 -15.90
N PHE A 501 4.07 3.18 -15.02
CA PHE A 501 4.53 2.18 -14.07
C PHE A 501 3.93 2.33 -12.66
N GLY A 502 3.01 3.27 -12.46
CA GLY A 502 2.25 3.41 -11.23
C GLY A 502 1.15 2.36 -11.08
N PHE A 503 -0.09 2.75 -11.36
CA PHE A 503 -1.25 1.86 -11.16
C PHE A 503 -1.16 0.53 -11.93
N GLN A 504 -0.51 0.50 -13.09
CA GLN A 504 -0.34 -0.72 -13.87
C GLN A 504 0.60 -1.72 -13.18
N ARG A 505 1.66 -1.26 -12.49
CA ARG A 505 2.68 -2.14 -11.89
C ARG A 505 2.49 -2.35 -10.40
N VAL A 506 2.08 -1.31 -9.67
CA VAL A 506 2.00 -1.31 -8.20
C VAL A 506 0.63 -0.88 -7.67
N GLY A 507 -0.41 -1.08 -8.47
CA GLY A 507 -1.79 -0.70 -8.14
C GLY A 507 -2.31 -1.33 -6.85
N ASP A 508 -1.95 -2.59 -6.58
CA ASP A 508 -2.31 -3.28 -5.34
C ASP A 508 -1.69 -2.61 -4.10
N ALA A 509 -0.40 -2.23 -4.17
CA ALA A 509 0.26 -1.49 -3.10
C ALA A 509 -0.35 -0.09 -2.90
N ILE A 510 -0.75 0.60 -3.99
CA ILE A 510 -1.46 1.89 -3.90
C ILE A 510 -2.83 1.70 -3.24
N TRP A 511 -3.55 0.62 -3.58
CA TRP A 511 -4.83 0.29 -2.95
C TRP A 511 -4.67 0.01 -1.45
N ALA A 512 -3.65 -0.77 -1.06
CA ALA A 512 -3.32 -1.03 0.33
C ALA A 512 -2.94 0.26 1.09
N ALA A 513 -2.22 1.18 0.46
CA ALA A 513 -1.89 2.49 1.04
C ALA A 513 -3.15 3.35 1.23
N ALA A 514 -4.11 3.29 0.30
CA ALA A 514 -5.41 3.95 0.42
C ALA A 514 -6.19 3.44 1.64
N ASP A 515 -6.27 2.11 1.83
CA ASP A 515 -6.86 1.49 3.02
C ASP A 515 -6.14 1.91 4.31
N GLN A 516 -4.83 2.04 4.27
CA GLN A 516 -3.99 2.48 5.39
C GLN A 516 -4.13 4.00 5.69
N ARG A 517 -4.96 4.73 4.94
CA ARG A 517 -5.20 6.17 5.08
C ARG A 517 -3.94 7.01 4.85
N ALA A 518 -3.18 6.64 3.82
CA ALA A 518 -1.96 7.34 3.42
C ALA A 518 -2.23 8.78 3.00
N ARG A 519 -1.29 9.71 3.33
CA ARG A 519 -1.35 11.14 3.01
C ARG A 519 -0.07 11.53 2.27
N GLY A 520 -0.18 11.94 1.01
CA GLY A 520 0.98 12.30 0.20
C GLY A 520 0.64 12.50 -1.28
N PHE A 521 1.66 12.67 -2.10
CA PHE A 521 1.53 12.89 -3.52
C PHE A 521 2.19 11.76 -4.32
N LEU A 522 1.45 11.22 -5.29
CA LEU A 522 1.93 10.38 -6.35
C LEU A 522 1.97 11.21 -7.63
N LEU A 523 3.13 11.30 -8.26
CA LEU A 523 3.38 12.18 -9.40
C LEU A 523 3.73 11.34 -10.62
N GLY A 524 2.74 11.15 -11.51
CA GLY A 524 2.95 10.50 -12.80
C GLY A 524 3.65 11.44 -13.76
N ALA A 525 4.98 11.42 -13.78
CA ALA A 525 5.77 12.27 -14.67
C ALA A 525 6.01 11.61 -16.01
N THR A 526 6.35 12.41 -17.02
CA THR A 526 6.41 11.96 -18.42
C THR A 526 5.12 11.23 -18.84
N SER A 527 3.98 11.81 -18.47
CA SER A 527 2.67 11.22 -18.75
C SER A 527 2.14 11.61 -20.12
N GLY A 528 1.05 10.97 -20.50
CA GLY A 528 0.37 11.19 -21.77
C GLY A 528 0.95 10.36 -22.93
N ARG A 529 0.06 9.91 -23.80
CA ARG A 529 0.43 8.98 -24.87
C ARG A 529 1.10 9.67 -26.05
N THR A 530 0.77 10.93 -26.31
CA THR A 530 1.40 11.72 -27.37
C THR A 530 2.47 12.66 -26.84
N THR A 531 2.40 13.04 -25.57
CA THR A 531 3.31 14.04 -24.98
C THR A 531 4.68 13.46 -24.67
N LEU A 532 4.77 12.18 -24.28
CA LEU A 532 6.04 11.52 -24.02
C LEU A 532 6.89 11.38 -25.30
N GLY A 533 6.29 11.17 -26.46
CA GLY A 533 7.01 11.10 -27.73
C GLY A 533 7.77 9.78 -27.92
N GLY A 534 8.99 9.85 -28.39
CA GLY A 534 9.80 8.78 -28.97
C GLY A 534 9.90 7.42 -28.25
N GLU A 535 9.62 7.31 -26.96
CA GLU A 535 9.79 6.07 -26.21
C GLU A 535 8.74 4.99 -26.51
N GLY A 536 7.54 5.37 -26.89
CA GLY A 536 6.51 4.47 -27.43
C GLY A 536 5.73 3.66 -26.39
N LEU A 537 5.18 2.55 -26.87
CA LEU A 537 4.16 1.70 -26.25
C LEU A 537 4.30 1.49 -24.73
N GLN A 538 5.48 1.08 -24.29
CA GLN A 538 5.67 0.61 -22.89
C GLN A 538 5.76 1.74 -21.87
N HIS A 539 5.99 2.98 -22.31
CA HIS A 539 6.14 4.16 -21.47
C HIS A 539 4.97 5.12 -21.59
N GLN A 540 4.14 4.98 -22.62
CA GLN A 540 3.05 5.90 -22.94
C GLN A 540 1.76 5.52 -22.21
N ASP A 541 1.50 6.18 -21.09
CA ASP A 541 0.28 6.00 -20.28
C ASP A 541 -0.95 6.56 -20.99
N GLY A 542 -2.02 5.79 -21.00
CA GLY A 542 -3.32 6.23 -21.50
C GLY A 542 -4.47 5.93 -20.53
N SER A 543 -4.23 5.27 -19.40
CA SER A 543 -5.29 4.70 -18.55
C SER A 543 -5.17 4.98 -17.05
N SER A 544 -4.08 5.57 -16.56
CA SER A 544 -3.85 5.74 -15.13
C SER A 544 -4.96 6.51 -14.41
N HIS A 545 -5.54 7.54 -15.06
CA HIS A 545 -6.65 8.30 -14.50
C HIS A 545 -7.94 7.48 -14.31
N LEU A 546 -8.19 6.45 -15.14
CA LEU A 546 -9.33 5.54 -14.95
C LEU A 546 -9.14 4.70 -13.68
N VAL A 547 -7.94 4.17 -13.48
CA VAL A 547 -7.64 3.37 -12.28
C VAL A 547 -7.65 4.25 -11.04
N ALA A 548 -7.01 5.42 -11.09
CA ALA A 548 -7.01 6.38 -9.97
C ALA A 548 -8.43 6.78 -9.54
N ALA A 549 -9.34 6.97 -10.50
CA ALA A 549 -10.74 7.31 -10.24
C ALA A 549 -11.49 6.24 -9.43
N THR A 550 -11.07 4.97 -9.49
CA THR A 550 -11.70 3.87 -8.75
C THR A 550 -11.33 3.84 -7.27
N ILE A 551 -10.26 4.52 -6.86
CA ILE A 551 -9.79 4.53 -5.48
C ILE A 551 -10.50 5.65 -4.70
N PRO A 552 -11.27 5.35 -3.64
CA PRO A 552 -12.21 6.30 -3.03
C PRO A 552 -11.57 7.59 -2.51
N ASN A 553 -10.38 7.51 -1.91
CA ASN A 553 -9.65 8.63 -1.31
C ASN A 553 -8.47 9.14 -2.15
N CYS A 554 -8.35 8.73 -3.41
CA CYS A 554 -7.39 9.27 -4.37
C CYS A 554 -7.99 10.47 -5.11
N LYS A 555 -7.34 11.63 -5.04
CA LYS A 555 -7.68 12.85 -5.78
C LYS A 555 -6.81 12.94 -7.03
N ALA A 556 -7.35 12.67 -8.22
CA ALA A 556 -6.57 12.57 -9.45
C ALA A 556 -6.72 13.82 -10.33
N TYR A 557 -5.60 14.43 -10.73
CA TYR A 557 -5.54 15.66 -11.52
C TYR A 557 -4.59 15.55 -12.72
N ASP A 558 -4.97 16.17 -13.82
CA ASP A 558 -4.20 16.30 -15.08
C ASP A 558 -4.03 17.78 -15.46
N PRO A 559 -3.22 18.56 -14.70
CA PRO A 559 -3.06 19.97 -14.97
C PRO A 559 -2.32 20.24 -16.27
N ALA A 560 -2.80 21.19 -17.06
CA ALA A 560 -2.12 21.66 -18.26
C ALA A 560 -1.02 22.68 -17.93
N TYR A 561 -1.25 23.53 -16.93
CA TYR A 561 -0.39 24.66 -16.62
C TYR A 561 0.24 24.58 -15.24
N ALA A 562 1.42 25.19 -15.11
CA ALA A 562 2.18 25.23 -13.86
C ALA A 562 1.40 25.89 -12.73
N GLY A 563 0.59 26.93 -13.02
CA GLY A 563 -0.26 27.60 -12.04
C GLY A 563 -1.35 26.68 -11.49
N GLU A 564 -1.98 25.86 -12.35
CA GLU A 564 -2.95 24.85 -11.94
C GLU A 564 -2.31 23.81 -11.01
N MET A 565 -1.17 23.27 -11.42
CA MET A 565 -0.41 22.31 -10.63
C MET A 565 -0.04 22.87 -9.25
N ALA A 566 0.40 24.13 -9.18
CA ALA A 566 0.77 24.78 -7.93
C ALA A 566 -0.43 24.91 -6.96
N VAL A 567 -1.61 25.28 -7.49
CA VAL A 567 -2.86 25.37 -6.69
C VAL A 567 -3.29 23.99 -6.18
N ILE A 568 -3.19 22.95 -7.01
CA ILE A 568 -3.53 21.56 -6.61
C ILE A 568 -2.62 21.07 -5.48
N VAL A 569 -1.31 21.31 -5.59
CA VAL A 569 -0.35 20.90 -4.57
C VAL A 569 -0.55 21.69 -3.27
N ASP A 570 -0.77 23.01 -3.34
CA ASP A 570 -1.07 23.83 -2.15
C ASP A 570 -2.32 23.33 -1.43
N HIS A 571 -3.40 23.10 -2.17
CA HIS A 571 -4.64 22.58 -1.61
C HIS A 571 -4.42 21.20 -0.97
N GLY A 572 -3.72 20.29 -1.65
CA GLY A 572 -3.44 18.96 -1.12
C GLY A 572 -2.61 18.99 0.16
N MET A 573 -1.59 19.85 0.23
CA MET A 573 -0.81 20.05 1.45
C MET A 573 -1.71 20.52 2.61
N ARG A 574 -2.59 21.49 2.38
CA ARG A 574 -3.51 21.99 3.43
C ARG A 574 -4.49 20.92 3.87
N ALA A 575 -5.13 20.22 2.94
CA ALA A 575 -6.07 19.13 3.24
C ALA A 575 -5.42 18.06 4.12
N MET A 576 -4.21 17.61 3.76
CA MET A 576 -3.53 16.51 4.46
C MET A 576 -2.84 16.93 5.77
N LEU A 577 -2.22 18.11 5.83
CA LEU A 577 -1.38 18.52 6.96
C LEU A 577 -2.11 19.43 7.96
N THR A 578 -2.97 20.34 7.47
CA THR A 578 -3.72 21.30 8.31
C THR A 578 -5.08 20.72 8.71
N ASP A 579 -5.85 20.25 7.72
CA ASP A 579 -7.21 19.73 7.94
C ASP A 579 -7.21 18.25 8.31
N GLN A 580 -6.09 17.56 8.07
CA GLN A 580 -5.84 16.15 8.39
C GLN A 580 -6.82 15.19 7.71
N GLU A 581 -7.20 15.49 6.47
CA GLU A 581 -8.00 14.62 5.65
C GLU A 581 -7.22 13.36 5.24
N ASP A 582 -7.89 12.21 5.28
CA ASP A 582 -7.32 10.92 4.88
C ASP A 582 -7.44 10.73 3.35
N VAL A 583 -6.76 11.57 2.61
CA VAL A 583 -6.71 11.57 1.15
C VAL A 583 -5.25 11.61 0.67
N PHE A 584 -5.03 11.16 -0.56
CA PHE A 584 -3.77 11.38 -1.27
C PHE A 584 -4.06 11.86 -2.70
N TYR A 585 -3.04 12.48 -3.30
CA TYR A 585 -3.19 13.09 -4.61
C TYR A 585 -2.38 12.32 -5.66
N TYR A 586 -3.00 12.06 -6.80
CA TYR A 586 -2.32 11.63 -8.01
C TYR A 586 -2.34 12.77 -9.01
N ILE A 587 -1.17 13.24 -9.44
CA ILE A 587 -1.04 14.38 -10.36
C ILE A 587 -0.15 13.93 -11.52
N THR A 588 -0.65 14.06 -12.76
CA THR A 588 0.16 13.81 -13.94
C THR A 588 0.94 15.06 -14.33
N LEU A 589 2.21 14.88 -14.67
CA LEU A 589 3.15 15.93 -15.03
C LEU A 589 3.74 15.65 -16.42
N MET A 590 3.92 16.70 -17.21
CA MET A 590 4.39 16.62 -18.59
C MET A 590 5.81 17.17 -18.72
N ASN A 591 6.63 16.57 -19.59
CA ASN A 591 7.98 17.04 -19.89
C ASN A 591 8.05 17.94 -21.14
N GLU A 592 6.92 18.21 -21.80
CA GLU A 592 6.84 19.17 -22.91
C GLU A 592 6.83 20.59 -22.38
N SER A 593 7.76 21.42 -22.89
CA SER A 593 7.81 22.85 -22.59
C SER A 593 6.91 23.63 -23.53
N TYR A 594 6.09 24.49 -22.99
CA TYR A 594 5.25 25.45 -23.71
C TYR A 594 4.98 26.69 -22.84
N ALA A 595 4.48 27.74 -23.48
CA ALA A 595 4.19 29.01 -22.83
C ALA A 595 3.14 28.83 -21.71
N GLN A 596 3.48 29.28 -20.52
CA GLN A 596 2.63 29.20 -19.33
C GLN A 596 1.91 30.52 -19.13
N PRO A 597 0.56 30.58 -19.21
CA PRO A 597 -0.18 31.78 -18.89
C PRO A 597 -0.15 32.05 -17.37
N ASP A 598 -0.46 33.29 -17.02
CA ASP A 598 -0.82 33.57 -15.63
C ASP A 598 -2.11 32.83 -15.27
N LEU A 599 -2.22 32.39 -14.02
CA LEU A 599 -3.45 31.77 -13.55
C LEU A 599 -4.56 32.84 -13.49
N PRO A 600 -5.73 32.65 -14.14
CA PRO A 600 -6.80 33.60 -14.08
C PRO A 600 -7.26 33.93 -12.65
N VAL A 601 -7.53 35.20 -12.37
CA VAL A 601 -7.98 35.61 -11.04
C VAL A 601 -9.29 34.91 -10.69
N GLY A 602 -9.34 34.28 -9.53
CA GLY A 602 -10.50 33.51 -9.06
C GLY A 602 -10.59 32.07 -9.60
N ALA A 603 -9.64 31.61 -10.39
CA ALA A 603 -9.65 30.23 -10.94
C ALA A 603 -9.36 29.14 -9.91
N ASN A 604 -8.77 29.46 -8.75
CA ASN A 604 -8.31 28.46 -7.77
C ASN A 604 -9.39 27.43 -7.40
N GLU A 605 -10.60 27.89 -7.09
CA GLU A 605 -11.72 26.99 -6.75
C GLU A 605 -12.08 26.07 -7.92
N GLY A 606 -12.12 26.61 -9.14
CA GLY A 606 -12.39 25.84 -10.35
C GLY A 606 -11.31 24.80 -10.63
N VAL A 607 -10.03 25.15 -10.43
CA VAL A 607 -8.90 24.21 -10.55
C VAL A 607 -9.08 23.01 -9.63
N ILE A 608 -9.49 23.24 -8.38
CA ILE A 608 -9.69 22.16 -7.40
C ILE A 608 -10.96 21.36 -7.69
N LYS A 609 -12.04 22.03 -8.13
CA LYS A 609 -13.29 21.34 -8.50
C LYS A 609 -13.22 20.56 -9.82
N GLY A 610 -12.11 20.64 -10.54
CA GLY A 610 -11.83 19.85 -11.74
C GLY A 610 -11.98 20.58 -13.06
N GLY A 611 -12.36 21.86 -13.09
CA GLY A 611 -12.38 22.62 -14.33
C GLY A 611 -12.84 24.07 -14.16
N TYR A 612 -12.38 24.93 -15.05
CA TYR A 612 -12.72 26.36 -15.05
C TYR A 612 -12.69 26.94 -16.47
N LEU A 613 -13.37 28.08 -16.66
CA LEU A 613 -13.31 28.84 -17.91
C LEU A 613 -11.92 29.42 -18.10
N LEU A 614 -11.21 28.95 -19.14
CA LEU A 614 -9.87 29.44 -19.47
C LEU A 614 -9.94 30.72 -20.31
N ASN A 615 -10.71 30.70 -21.41
CA ASN A 615 -10.80 31.84 -22.30
C ASN A 615 -11.99 31.73 -23.25
N HIS A 616 -12.35 32.87 -23.82
CA HIS A 616 -13.35 33.00 -24.88
C HIS A 616 -12.73 33.61 -26.13
N PHE A 617 -12.75 32.85 -27.23
CA PHE A 617 -12.23 33.26 -28.55
C PHE A 617 -13.43 33.73 -29.43
N ALA A 618 -13.68 35.01 -29.45
CA ALA A 618 -14.78 35.57 -30.23
C ALA A 618 -14.40 35.67 -31.72
N ALA A 619 -15.28 35.24 -32.61
CA ALA A 619 -15.13 35.45 -34.03
C ALA A 619 -15.69 36.85 -34.42
N VAL A 620 -15.07 37.54 -35.36
CA VAL A 620 -15.43 38.89 -35.80
C VAL A 620 -16.86 39.00 -36.39
N LYS A 621 -17.32 37.91 -37.03
CA LYS A 621 -18.72 37.74 -37.48
C LYS A 621 -19.15 36.33 -37.09
N SER A 622 -19.54 36.16 -35.82
CA SER A 622 -19.92 34.83 -35.31
C SER A 622 -21.28 34.41 -35.87
N GLN A 623 -21.32 33.27 -36.55
CA GLN A 623 -22.55 32.61 -37.02
C GLN A 623 -22.88 31.35 -36.21
N SER A 624 -21.95 30.87 -35.40
CA SER A 624 -22.08 29.68 -34.59
C SER A 624 -21.03 29.66 -33.48
N SER A 625 -21.30 28.87 -32.44
CA SER A 625 -20.40 28.71 -31.31
C SER A 625 -20.15 27.26 -30.96
N VAL A 626 -19.00 26.96 -30.33
CA VAL A 626 -18.60 25.65 -29.84
C VAL A 626 -17.95 25.78 -28.46
N THR A 627 -18.14 24.77 -27.64
CA THR A 627 -17.48 24.66 -26.34
C THR A 627 -16.37 23.58 -26.44
N LEU A 628 -15.17 23.94 -26.04
CA LEU A 628 -14.03 23.06 -26.09
C LEU A 628 -13.50 22.81 -24.68
N LEU A 629 -13.29 21.53 -24.34
CA LEU A 629 -12.75 21.08 -23.07
C LEU A 629 -11.40 20.42 -23.33
N GLY A 630 -10.36 20.72 -22.55
CA GLY A 630 -9.05 20.10 -22.67
C GLY A 630 -8.39 19.86 -21.34
N SER A 631 -7.57 18.81 -21.24
CA SER A 631 -6.76 18.50 -20.05
C SER A 631 -5.29 18.27 -20.43
N GLY A 632 -4.39 18.41 -19.47
CA GLY A 632 -2.96 18.19 -19.67
C GLY A 632 -2.40 18.96 -20.88
N ALA A 633 -1.35 18.43 -21.51
CA ALA A 633 -0.70 19.08 -22.65
C ALA A 633 -1.61 19.26 -23.86
N ILE A 634 -2.67 18.44 -24.02
CA ILE A 634 -3.61 18.54 -25.13
C ILE A 634 -4.47 19.83 -25.06
N LEU A 635 -4.58 20.46 -23.88
CA LEU A 635 -5.21 21.77 -23.79
C LEU A 635 -4.53 22.81 -24.74
N THR A 636 -3.23 22.69 -25.00
CA THR A 636 -2.53 23.56 -25.97
C THR A 636 -3.06 23.39 -27.39
N GLU A 637 -3.39 22.15 -27.79
CA GLU A 637 -4.00 21.85 -29.10
C GLU A 637 -5.46 22.37 -29.15
N VAL A 638 -6.20 22.24 -28.04
CA VAL A 638 -7.55 22.81 -27.91
C VAL A 638 -7.54 24.33 -28.09
N VAL A 639 -6.58 25.03 -27.48
CA VAL A 639 -6.41 26.50 -27.64
C VAL A 639 -6.04 26.87 -29.07
N LYS A 640 -5.16 26.10 -29.73
CA LYS A 640 -4.82 26.29 -31.16
C LYS A 640 -6.06 26.09 -32.05
N ALA A 641 -6.85 25.04 -31.81
CA ALA A 641 -8.10 24.79 -32.53
C ALA A 641 -9.11 25.91 -32.35
N ALA A 642 -9.26 26.45 -31.12
CA ALA A 642 -10.15 27.58 -30.85
C ALA A 642 -9.76 28.81 -31.64
N LYS A 643 -8.48 29.17 -31.75
CA LYS A 643 -7.98 30.28 -32.57
C LYS A 643 -8.24 30.03 -34.07
N GLN A 644 -8.05 28.83 -34.57
CA GLN A 644 -8.35 28.46 -35.96
C GLN A 644 -9.86 28.63 -36.25
N LEU A 645 -10.72 28.15 -35.38
CA LEU A 645 -12.16 28.23 -35.53
C LEU A 645 -12.65 29.66 -35.45
N ALA A 646 -12.12 30.49 -34.55
CA ALA A 646 -12.47 31.91 -34.43
C ALA A 646 -12.13 32.69 -35.72
N ASN A 647 -10.97 32.41 -36.33
CA ASN A 647 -10.59 32.99 -37.63
C ASN A 647 -11.51 32.55 -38.78
N GLN A 648 -12.27 31.46 -38.60
CA GLN A 648 -13.24 30.93 -39.57
C GLN A 648 -14.68 31.28 -39.26
N GLY A 649 -14.91 32.22 -38.34
CA GLY A 649 -16.23 32.72 -38.01
C GLY A 649 -17.00 31.89 -36.97
N ILE A 650 -16.33 31.00 -36.24
CA ILE A 650 -16.92 30.16 -35.18
C ILE A 650 -16.36 30.61 -33.84
N SER A 651 -17.19 31.15 -32.96
CA SER A 651 -16.76 31.54 -31.60
C SER A 651 -16.53 30.30 -30.73
N CYS A 652 -15.49 30.32 -29.88
CA CYS A 652 -15.13 29.21 -29.05
C CYS A 652 -15.02 29.61 -27.58
N THR A 653 -15.68 28.86 -26.70
CA THR A 653 -15.47 28.95 -25.26
C THR A 653 -14.61 27.76 -24.82
N VAL A 654 -13.46 28.03 -24.22
CA VAL A 654 -12.47 27.01 -23.84
C VAL A 654 -12.42 26.87 -22.32
N TYR A 655 -12.55 25.64 -21.85
CA TYR A 655 -12.37 25.28 -20.45
C TYR A 655 -11.12 24.43 -20.27
N SER A 656 -10.32 24.74 -19.25
CA SER A 656 -9.31 23.85 -18.73
C SER A 656 -9.95 22.86 -17.77
N ILE A 657 -9.79 21.57 -18.06
CA ILE A 657 -10.27 20.48 -17.20
C ILE A 657 -9.06 19.93 -16.47
N THR A 658 -8.98 20.18 -15.19
CA THR A 658 -7.89 19.76 -14.32
C THR A 658 -8.13 18.39 -13.71
N SER A 659 -9.40 17.95 -13.63
CA SER A 659 -9.76 16.62 -13.09
C SER A 659 -11.09 16.13 -13.63
N TRP A 660 -11.05 15.13 -14.50
CA TRP A 660 -12.24 14.43 -14.97
C TRP A 660 -12.90 13.62 -13.85
N SER A 661 -12.10 13.00 -12.98
CA SER A 661 -12.60 12.18 -11.88
C SER A 661 -13.33 13.00 -10.80
N GLU A 662 -12.82 14.17 -10.41
CA GLU A 662 -13.51 15.02 -9.42
C GLU A 662 -14.81 15.61 -9.97
N LEU A 663 -14.84 15.95 -11.26
CA LEU A 663 -16.08 16.36 -11.93
C LEU A 663 -17.11 15.21 -11.95
N ALA A 664 -16.68 13.99 -12.28
CA ALA A 664 -17.55 12.81 -12.28
C ALA A 664 -18.07 12.49 -10.86
N ARG A 665 -17.20 12.49 -9.85
CA ARG A 665 -17.58 12.28 -8.44
C ARG A 665 -18.59 13.33 -7.95
N ASN A 666 -18.36 14.60 -8.30
CA ASN A 666 -19.31 15.65 -7.95
C ASN A 666 -20.67 15.40 -8.60
N GLY A 667 -20.72 15.03 -9.88
CA GLY A 667 -21.95 14.70 -10.57
C GLY A 667 -22.70 13.54 -9.93
N GLN A 668 -21.99 12.42 -9.68
CA GLN A 668 -22.54 11.24 -9.00
C GLN A 668 -23.05 11.56 -7.58
N ALA A 669 -22.34 12.40 -6.84
CA ALA A 669 -22.78 12.84 -5.51
C ALA A 669 -24.08 13.66 -5.59
N CYS A 670 -24.24 14.53 -6.61
CA CYS A 670 -25.48 15.25 -6.85
C CYS A 670 -26.64 14.29 -7.18
N GLU A 671 -26.42 13.29 -8.05
CA GLU A 671 -27.43 12.28 -8.36
C GLU A 671 -27.84 11.47 -7.12
N THR A 672 -26.87 11.01 -6.33
CA THR A 672 -27.17 10.25 -5.11
C THR A 672 -27.95 11.09 -4.10
N ALA A 673 -27.54 12.33 -3.88
CA ALA A 673 -28.23 13.22 -2.96
C ALA A 673 -29.66 13.60 -3.43
N ALA A 674 -29.90 13.60 -4.75
CA ALA A 674 -31.25 13.81 -5.31
C ALA A 674 -32.21 12.66 -5.03
N LEU A 675 -31.72 11.44 -4.73
CA LEU A 675 -32.56 10.32 -4.32
C LEU A 675 -33.16 10.52 -2.92
N ASP A 676 -32.45 11.23 -2.06
CA ASP A 676 -32.82 11.44 -0.65
C ASP A 676 -33.44 12.84 -0.39
N SER A 677 -33.44 13.73 -1.37
CA SER A 677 -33.85 15.10 -1.23
C SER A 677 -34.69 15.60 -2.42
N THR A 678 -35.68 16.47 -2.16
CA THR A 678 -36.43 17.17 -3.19
C THR A 678 -35.66 18.38 -3.77
N ALA A 679 -34.46 18.67 -3.29
CA ALA A 679 -33.62 19.75 -3.79
C ALA A 679 -32.92 19.33 -5.09
N GLU A 680 -33.12 20.07 -6.16
CA GLU A 680 -32.39 19.86 -7.42
C GLU A 680 -30.93 20.31 -7.23
N LEU A 681 -30.02 19.35 -7.04
CA LEU A 681 -28.58 19.58 -6.96
C LEU A 681 -27.97 19.51 -8.36
N VAL A 682 -27.56 20.67 -8.88
CA VAL A 682 -26.95 20.75 -10.21
C VAL A 682 -25.47 20.43 -10.12
N PRO A 683 -24.96 19.47 -10.92
CA PRO A 683 -23.51 19.14 -10.97
C PRO A 683 -22.65 20.36 -11.30
N TYR A 684 -21.47 20.45 -10.73
CA TYR A 684 -20.55 21.58 -10.95
C TYR A 684 -20.23 21.77 -12.43
N LEU A 685 -19.97 20.69 -13.17
CA LEU A 685 -19.71 20.76 -14.60
C LEU A 685 -20.87 21.36 -15.37
N THR A 686 -22.11 20.96 -15.09
CA THR A 686 -23.32 21.54 -15.70
C THR A 686 -23.42 23.04 -15.42
N LYS A 687 -23.08 23.46 -14.17
CA LYS A 687 -23.10 24.88 -13.78
C LYS A 687 -22.12 25.72 -14.57
N ILE A 688 -20.86 25.31 -14.67
CA ILE A 688 -19.84 26.10 -15.36
C ILE A 688 -20.05 26.15 -16.88
N LEU A 689 -20.71 25.12 -17.45
CA LEU A 689 -20.99 25.07 -18.89
C LEU A 689 -22.29 25.79 -19.28
N LYS A 690 -23.09 26.26 -18.32
CA LYS A 690 -24.40 26.84 -18.54
C LYS A 690 -24.38 28.04 -19.52
N ASP A 691 -23.36 28.91 -19.36
CA ASP A 691 -23.26 30.16 -20.15
C ASP A 691 -22.49 29.94 -21.46
N SER A 692 -22.05 28.72 -21.75
CA SER A 692 -21.45 28.34 -23.03
C SER A 692 -22.50 27.79 -23.99
N SER A 693 -22.22 27.76 -25.29
CA SER A 693 -23.19 27.34 -26.30
C SER A 693 -22.59 26.48 -27.39
N GLY A 694 -23.44 25.82 -28.19
CA GLY A 694 -23.05 24.91 -29.26
C GLY A 694 -22.65 23.51 -28.78
N PRO A 695 -22.14 22.65 -29.69
CA PRO A 695 -21.63 21.32 -29.32
C PRO A 695 -20.44 21.43 -28.39
N ILE A 696 -20.24 20.39 -27.58
CA ILE A 696 -19.13 20.29 -26.63
C ILE A 696 -18.14 19.23 -27.18
N ILE A 697 -16.88 19.61 -27.35
CA ILE A 697 -15.80 18.71 -27.76
C ILE A 697 -14.78 18.67 -26.65
N ALA A 698 -14.49 17.46 -26.16
CA ALA A 698 -13.45 17.22 -25.14
C ALA A 698 -12.25 16.50 -25.77
N ALA A 699 -11.04 16.94 -25.45
CA ALA A 699 -9.81 16.32 -25.91
C ALA A 699 -8.84 16.06 -24.75
N THR A 700 -8.18 14.89 -24.76
CA THR A 700 -7.23 14.47 -23.74
C THR A 700 -6.12 13.62 -24.32
N ASP A 701 -4.99 13.52 -23.64
CA ASP A 701 -3.87 12.63 -24.00
C ASP A 701 -4.02 11.19 -23.51
N TYR A 702 -5.16 10.89 -22.89
CA TYR A 702 -5.54 9.56 -22.40
C TYR A 702 -6.64 8.95 -23.28
N VAL A 703 -7.01 7.70 -22.98
CA VAL A 703 -8.11 7.03 -23.69
C VAL A 703 -9.44 7.81 -23.51
N ARG A 704 -10.30 7.77 -24.53
CA ARG A 704 -11.59 8.51 -24.52
C ARG A 704 -12.49 8.18 -23.34
N ALA A 705 -12.32 7.00 -22.74
CA ALA A 705 -13.07 6.63 -21.52
C ALA A 705 -12.83 7.60 -20.35
N VAL A 706 -11.72 8.35 -20.32
CA VAL A 706 -11.43 9.34 -19.29
C VAL A 706 -12.42 10.51 -19.36
N PRO A 707 -12.54 11.29 -20.45
CA PRO A 707 -13.54 12.34 -20.56
C PRO A 707 -14.98 11.81 -20.69
N GLU A 708 -15.20 10.58 -21.13
CA GLU A 708 -16.53 9.95 -21.16
C GLU A 708 -17.15 9.80 -19.77
N SER A 709 -16.37 9.76 -18.72
CA SER A 709 -16.84 9.66 -17.32
C SER A 709 -17.80 10.79 -16.91
N VAL A 710 -17.76 11.93 -17.60
CA VAL A 710 -18.61 13.09 -17.29
C VAL A 710 -19.77 13.29 -18.25
N ARG A 711 -20.01 12.36 -19.18
CA ARG A 711 -21.07 12.48 -20.20
C ARG A 711 -22.45 12.73 -19.60
N ALA A 712 -22.81 12.05 -18.54
CA ALA A 712 -24.11 12.19 -17.87
C ALA A 712 -24.36 13.61 -17.29
N PHE A 713 -23.30 14.37 -17.05
CA PHE A 713 -23.34 15.68 -16.39
C PHE A 713 -23.20 16.85 -17.36
N MET A 714 -23.31 16.58 -18.67
CA MET A 714 -23.36 17.62 -19.68
C MET A 714 -24.70 18.37 -19.63
N PRO A 715 -24.75 19.68 -19.95
CA PRO A 715 -26.02 20.39 -20.06
C PRO A 715 -26.98 19.71 -21.03
N GLU A 716 -28.24 19.63 -20.64
CA GLU A 716 -29.27 18.92 -21.38
C GLU A 716 -29.42 19.45 -22.83
N GLY A 717 -29.67 18.55 -23.78
CA GLY A 717 -29.83 18.85 -25.21
C GLY A 717 -28.55 19.22 -25.94
N ARG A 718 -27.35 19.19 -25.27
CA ARG A 718 -26.08 19.51 -25.93
C ARG A 718 -25.38 18.26 -26.44
N SER A 719 -24.94 18.30 -27.70
CA SER A 719 -24.10 17.26 -28.28
C SER A 719 -22.72 17.26 -27.62
N PHE A 720 -22.26 16.10 -27.13
CA PHE A 720 -20.94 15.90 -26.52
C PHE A 720 -20.14 14.87 -27.33
N MET A 721 -18.88 15.19 -27.65
CA MET A 721 -17.97 14.28 -28.32
C MET A 721 -16.58 14.33 -27.69
N THR A 722 -15.95 13.17 -27.57
CA THR A 722 -14.63 13.01 -26.96
C THR A 722 -13.59 12.58 -27.97
N LEU A 723 -12.40 13.15 -27.86
CA LEU A 723 -11.19 12.77 -28.58
C LEU A 723 -10.14 12.31 -27.55
N GLY A 724 -9.44 11.23 -27.87
CA GLY A 724 -8.44 10.65 -26.98
C GLY A 724 -7.59 9.62 -27.70
N THR A 725 -6.64 9.07 -26.98
CA THR A 725 -5.56 8.23 -27.54
C THR A 725 -5.84 6.74 -27.35
N ASP A 726 -6.98 6.26 -27.90
CA ASP A 726 -7.35 4.85 -27.80
C ASP A 726 -6.37 3.93 -28.54
N GLY A 727 -6.19 2.71 -28.06
CA GLY A 727 -5.28 1.71 -28.63
C GLY A 727 -3.92 1.70 -27.95
N PHE A 728 -2.92 1.14 -28.62
CA PHE A 728 -1.55 1.09 -28.13
C PHE A 728 -0.76 2.37 -28.47
N GLY A 729 0.15 2.78 -27.57
CA GLY A 729 1.12 3.84 -27.82
C GLY A 729 2.04 3.53 -28.99
N ARG A 730 2.72 4.55 -29.52
CA ARG A 730 3.64 4.46 -30.66
C ARG A 730 4.84 5.37 -30.48
N SER A 731 5.97 4.97 -31.07
CA SER A 731 7.18 5.78 -31.08
C SER A 731 7.17 6.70 -32.30
N ASP A 732 7.02 8.00 -32.08
CA ASP A 732 7.12 9.03 -33.10
C ASP A 732 7.30 10.43 -32.46
N THR A 733 7.32 11.48 -33.27
CA THR A 733 7.25 12.86 -32.78
C THR A 733 5.88 13.16 -32.17
N ARG A 734 5.81 14.12 -31.26
CA ARG A 734 4.55 14.57 -30.66
C ARG A 734 3.51 14.98 -31.70
N ALA A 735 3.94 15.70 -32.74
CA ALA A 735 3.06 16.14 -33.81
C ALA A 735 2.45 14.94 -34.57
N ALA A 736 3.26 13.97 -34.97
CA ALA A 736 2.79 12.78 -35.67
C ALA A 736 1.89 11.91 -34.81
N LEU A 737 2.19 11.79 -33.50
CA LEU A 737 1.34 11.06 -32.57
C LEU A 737 -0.02 11.73 -32.35
N ARG A 738 -0.05 13.06 -32.21
CA ARG A 738 -1.30 13.83 -32.07
C ARG A 738 -2.18 13.74 -33.32
N GLU A 739 -1.59 13.79 -34.49
CA GLU A 739 -2.26 13.57 -35.78
C GLU A 739 -2.81 12.14 -35.86
N PHE A 740 -1.98 11.13 -35.55
CA PHE A 740 -2.36 9.71 -35.59
C PHE A 740 -3.55 9.40 -34.66
N PHE A 741 -3.55 9.94 -33.45
CA PHE A 741 -4.63 9.76 -32.49
C PHE A 741 -5.78 10.75 -32.66
N ALA A 742 -5.70 11.66 -33.62
CA ALA A 742 -6.69 12.70 -33.89
C ALA A 742 -6.99 13.58 -32.67
N VAL A 743 -5.98 13.98 -31.92
CA VAL A 743 -6.05 14.90 -30.77
C VAL A 743 -5.29 16.21 -31.02
N ASP A 744 -4.84 16.46 -32.25
CA ASP A 744 -4.24 17.70 -32.68
C ASP A 744 -5.30 18.80 -32.95
N ALA A 745 -4.83 20.03 -33.14
CA ALA A 745 -5.71 21.18 -33.36
C ALA A 745 -6.60 21.04 -34.59
N GLU A 746 -6.12 20.40 -35.67
CA GLU A 746 -6.87 20.20 -36.91
C GLU A 746 -8.02 19.20 -36.70
N ALA A 747 -7.76 18.08 -36.09
CA ALA A 747 -8.78 17.06 -35.76
C ALA A 747 -9.87 17.62 -34.82
N ILE A 748 -9.47 18.40 -33.81
CA ILE A 748 -10.40 19.07 -32.88
C ILE A 748 -11.29 20.05 -33.66
N ALA A 749 -10.70 20.91 -34.50
CA ALA A 749 -11.45 21.88 -35.30
C ALA A 749 -12.38 21.21 -36.33
N LYS A 750 -11.90 20.14 -36.99
CA LYS A 750 -12.72 19.33 -37.91
C LYS A 750 -13.93 18.70 -37.22
N THR A 751 -13.71 18.13 -36.02
CA THR A 751 -14.78 17.54 -35.22
C THR A 751 -15.82 18.56 -34.79
N ALA A 752 -15.38 19.75 -34.38
CA ALA A 752 -16.28 20.87 -34.00
C ALA A 752 -17.17 21.29 -35.20
N LYS A 753 -16.59 21.46 -36.39
CA LYS A 753 -17.35 21.79 -37.62
C LYS A 753 -18.36 20.72 -38.00
N LEU A 754 -17.94 19.44 -37.90
CA LEU A 754 -18.84 18.31 -38.19
C LEU A 754 -20.07 18.33 -37.25
N LYS A 755 -19.86 18.53 -35.97
CA LYS A 755 -20.94 18.59 -34.99
C LYS A 755 -21.85 19.80 -35.18
N LEU A 756 -21.31 20.94 -35.55
CA LEU A 756 -22.12 22.13 -35.93
C LEU A 756 -22.96 21.90 -37.19
N ALA A 757 -22.42 21.20 -38.19
CA ALA A 757 -23.17 20.87 -39.40
C ALA A 757 -24.34 19.91 -39.11
N LEU A 758 -24.14 18.92 -38.30
CA LEU A 758 -25.18 17.95 -37.90
C LEU A 758 -26.29 18.58 -37.07
N GLN A 759 -26.01 19.63 -36.26
CA GLN A 759 -27.01 20.36 -35.51
C GLN A 759 -27.92 21.27 -36.40
N LYS A 760 -27.45 21.66 -37.59
CA LYS A 760 -28.23 22.45 -38.54
C LYS A 760 -29.16 21.58 -39.40
N THR A 761 -28.93 20.27 -39.45
CA THR A 761 -29.70 19.32 -40.24
C THR A 761 -30.82 18.62 -39.44
N ASN A 762 -30.72 18.66 -38.12
CA ASN A 762 -31.76 18.21 -37.19
C ASN A 762 -32.56 19.44 -36.66
#